data_7d6b40883f47b05246a07657d0f56a6e
#
_entry.id   7d6b40883f47b05246a07657d0f56a6e
#
_cell.length_a   1.000
_cell.length_b   1.000
_cell.length_c   1.000
_cell.angle_alpha   90.00
_cell.angle_beta   90.00
_cell.angle_gamma   90.00
#
_symmetry.space_group_name_H-M   'P 1'
#
loop_
_entity.id
_entity.type
_entity.pdbx_description
1 polymer ?
#
loop_
_entity_poly.entity_id
_entity_poly.type
_entity_poly.pdbx_seq_one_letter_code
_entity_poly.pdbx_strand_id
1 'polypeptide(L)'
;MLKSILFAGSALSALVSAAPAFAQSAEPSAFEAGDGESGDVIVVTARRRAEEVQDVPISISVVDSKAIEQTGAYNLSRLTQLQPSVQFFSSNPRNTAVNIRGIGAPFGLTNDGIEQGVGFYIDQVYYNRIASTTLDFNDVERVEVLRGPQGTLYGKNTTAGAINITTRKPSFEPEGKTEISVGNYGFKQAKASISGPLAENVAARFAVTSTSRNGTIDNTAKDQFVNSQDNLGLRAQFLWKASDTLDLTLTGDYNVQDPKCCVQIYVRTGATQRPLNRQFAALAAAFNYAPPSTDAFDRLTDLDANLRARNEHGGVSLLAEKELGKGTLTSVTGWRYWDWQPSNDRDFTGLPITTKSNNPTRQKQFTQEFRYAQSGEHLDFVAGLFAFHQKIHTTGVQQQGSAASRWLINPTSALANDPSVLNGLTANNDIRLSNTSLAAFGQLSWKVTDSLTVQPGLRVNYDKKVGSYNSVVRDGAGNLVLFSTPGARATQQRGVLAPQFFEPRFSDWNVSYDLTTSYAFNRDILGYATYAKTFKSGGVNLNGVPSDAAGNPLLAAATVRPEKVDHFEIGLKTQFLDRRATLNLSGFWTEIRDFQANVTNGQLGVLRGYLANAQKVRVRGIEADFSVRPSDRFSVYANGAFTDHEYRKFTDAPCPPELSGGTTVAAGQTPSAPGTAGGLSPANCDISGQWLPGISKWAFSYGAEYNLPTQLLGNEGAAYLGFDGNYRSKFSSNASRSAYTDIDGYSIANFRLGFRTEKGWDVFTWVRNAFDAHYFEQLAVPSGNTGLIVGQPGDPRTWGVTFKAAF
;
A
#
# COMPACT_ATOMS: atom_id res chain seq x y z
N MET A 1 -8.38 -28.16 -1.99
CA MET A 1 -6.93 -28.18 -1.75
C MET A 1 -6.20 -29.28 -2.53
N LEU A 2 -6.57 -30.59 -2.43
CA LEU A 2 -5.84 -31.65 -3.15
C LEU A 2 -5.94 -31.57 -4.69
N LYS A 3 -7.03 -31.05 -5.25
CA LYS A 3 -7.20 -30.90 -6.72
C LYS A 3 -6.34 -29.76 -7.32
N SER A 4 -6.01 -28.73 -6.55
CA SER A 4 -5.15 -27.62 -7.01
C SER A 4 -3.67 -28.00 -7.04
N ILE A 5 -3.24 -28.91 -6.16
CA ILE A 5 -1.85 -29.36 -6.11
C ILE A 5 -1.57 -30.38 -7.23
N LEU A 6 -2.55 -31.18 -7.64
CA LEU A 6 -2.42 -32.12 -8.75
C LEU A 6 -2.32 -31.44 -10.12
N PHE A 7 -2.96 -30.27 -10.30
CA PHE A 7 -2.83 -29.51 -11.55
C PHE A 7 -1.48 -28.77 -11.67
N ALA A 8 -0.92 -28.30 -10.56
CA ALA A 8 0.41 -27.68 -10.56
C ALA A 8 1.52 -28.75 -10.73
N GLY A 9 1.34 -29.93 -10.12
CA GLY A 9 2.28 -31.04 -10.25
C GLY A 9 2.34 -31.65 -11.65
N SER A 10 1.21 -31.75 -12.36
CA SER A 10 1.16 -32.28 -13.72
C SER A 10 1.65 -31.27 -14.78
N ALA A 11 1.52 -29.97 -14.55
CA ALA A 11 2.12 -28.96 -15.40
C ALA A 11 3.65 -28.88 -15.25
N LEU A 12 4.18 -29.13 -14.04
CA LEU A 12 5.61 -29.14 -13.79
C LEU A 12 6.27 -30.44 -14.35
N SER A 13 5.59 -31.58 -14.28
CA SER A 13 6.09 -32.84 -14.86
C SER A 13 6.03 -32.85 -16.41
N ALA A 14 5.10 -32.10 -17.01
CA ALA A 14 5.06 -31.94 -18.47
C ALA A 14 6.17 -31.01 -19.00
N LEU A 15 6.63 -30.05 -18.18
CA LEU A 15 7.75 -29.16 -18.52
C LEU A 15 9.13 -29.87 -18.40
N VAL A 16 9.25 -30.85 -17.53
CA VAL A 16 10.51 -31.61 -17.34
C VAL A 16 10.68 -32.69 -18.40
N SER A 17 9.61 -33.20 -19.02
CA SER A 17 9.64 -34.24 -20.04
C SER A 17 9.79 -33.74 -21.48
N ALA A 18 9.81 -32.43 -21.72
CA ALA A 18 10.06 -31.81 -23.02
C ALA A 18 11.45 -31.19 -23.10
N ALA A 19 12.50 -31.94 -22.68
CA ALA A 19 13.87 -31.58 -23.03
C ALA A 19 14.12 -32.03 -24.47
N PRO A 20 14.33 -31.11 -25.44
CA PRO A 20 14.74 -31.51 -26.76
C PRO A 20 16.16 -32.06 -26.72
N ALA A 21 16.35 -33.21 -27.39
CA ALA A 21 17.66 -33.76 -27.65
C ALA A 21 18.44 -32.85 -28.63
N PHE A 22 18.98 -31.75 -28.13
CA PHE A 22 19.99 -30.93 -28.79
C PHE A 22 21.08 -30.58 -27.76
N ALA A 23 21.85 -31.58 -27.37
CA ALA A 23 23.07 -31.36 -26.66
C ALA A 23 24.18 -32.13 -27.38
N GLN A 24 24.73 -31.52 -28.43
CA GLN A 24 26.07 -31.83 -28.88
C GLN A 24 26.80 -30.56 -29.23
N SER A 25 27.87 -30.30 -28.47
CA SER A 25 28.95 -29.36 -28.70
C SER A 25 28.62 -27.86 -28.71
N ALA A 26 28.41 -27.30 -27.52
CA ALA A 26 29.02 -26.03 -27.15
C ALA A 26 29.69 -26.26 -25.78
N GLU A 27 30.96 -26.00 -25.67
CA GLU A 27 31.64 -25.90 -24.37
C GLU A 27 30.82 -24.90 -23.54
N PRO A 28 30.58 -25.16 -22.22
CA PRO A 28 29.93 -24.16 -21.38
C PRO A 28 30.83 -22.93 -21.40
N SER A 29 30.40 -21.87 -22.06
CA SER A 29 30.94 -20.55 -21.80
C SER A 29 30.79 -20.36 -20.31
N ALA A 30 31.89 -20.34 -19.59
CA ALA A 30 31.93 -19.93 -18.20
C ALA A 30 31.07 -18.68 -18.10
N PHE A 31 30.06 -18.72 -17.21
CA PHE A 31 29.39 -17.56 -16.74
C PHE A 31 30.54 -16.63 -16.31
N GLU A 32 30.84 -15.63 -17.10
CA GLU A 32 31.70 -14.55 -16.66
C GLU A 32 31.00 -13.93 -15.46
N ALA A 33 31.38 -14.40 -14.28
CA ALA A 33 31.42 -13.56 -13.12
C ALA A 33 32.25 -12.37 -13.57
N GLY A 34 31.55 -11.28 -13.99
CA GLY A 34 32.18 -10.09 -14.48
C GLY A 34 33.27 -9.75 -13.49
N ASP A 35 34.51 -9.85 -13.96
CA ASP A 35 35.68 -9.44 -13.21
C ASP A 35 35.40 -8.08 -12.61
N GLY A 36 35.43 -7.99 -11.27
CA GLY A 36 35.04 -6.83 -10.48
C GLY A 36 35.96 -5.63 -10.70
N GLU A 37 35.79 -4.96 -11.80
CA GLU A 37 36.36 -3.63 -12.07
C GLU A 37 35.27 -2.68 -12.58
N SER A 38 34.29 -2.42 -11.73
CA SER A 38 33.50 -1.20 -11.57
C SER A 38 32.27 -1.57 -10.73
N GLY A 39 31.97 -0.84 -9.67
CA GLY A 39 30.77 -1.07 -8.86
C GLY A 39 29.55 -1.15 -9.77
N ASP A 40 28.69 -2.18 -9.55
CA ASP A 40 27.51 -2.45 -10.39
C ASP A 40 26.74 -1.15 -10.64
N VAL A 41 26.74 -0.66 -11.88
CA VAL A 41 26.04 0.56 -12.27
C VAL A 41 24.54 0.30 -12.22
N ILE A 42 23.84 0.90 -11.28
CA ILE A 42 22.39 0.77 -11.15
C ILE A 42 21.70 1.72 -12.12
N VAL A 43 21.06 1.17 -13.15
CA VAL A 43 20.28 1.94 -14.13
C VAL A 43 18.81 2.02 -13.67
N VAL A 44 18.25 3.21 -13.71
CA VAL A 44 16.86 3.52 -13.35
C VAL A 44 16.09 4.11 -14.53
N THR A 45 14.76 4.04 -14.44
CA THR A 45 13.86 4.64 -15.43
C THR A 45 12.97 5.74 -14.83
N ALA A 46 13.43 6.31 -13.73
CA ALA A 46 12.72 7.30 -12.94
C ALA A 46 12.30 8.56 -13.73
N ARG A 47 13.07 8.97 -14.73
CA ARG A 47 12.75 10.12 -15.61
C ARG A 47 12.24 9.70 -16.99
N ARG A 48 11.63 8.52 -17.07
CA ARG A 48 11.09 7.94 -18.32
C ARG A 48 12.16 7.67 -19.39
N ARG A 49 13.41 7.59 -18.98
CA ARG A 49 14.59 7.19 -19.77
C ARG A 49 15.57 6.43 -18.90
N ALA A 50 16.42 5.62 -19.50
CA ALA A 50 17.44 4.86 -18.76
C ALA A 50 18.60 5.79 -18.36
N GLU A 51 18.93 5.85 -17.08
CA GLU A 51 19.99 6.71 -16.52
C GLU A 51 20.64 6.04 -15.32
N GLU A 52 21.91 6.32 -15.06
CA GLU A 52 22.56 5.88 -13.83
C GLU A 52 21.94 6.56 -12.61
N VAL A 53 21.65 5.78 -11.57
CA VAL A 53 20.95 6.28 -10.36
C VAL A 53 21.68 7.46 -9.71
N GLN A 54 23.01 7.51 -9.80
CA GLN A 54 23.83 8.59 -9.20
C GLN A 54 23.78 9.89 -10.01
N ASP A 55 23.46 9.81 -11.30
CA ASP A 55 23.35 10.99 -12.18
C ASP A 55 21.92 11.59 -12.17
N VAL A 56 20.95 10.91 -11.57
CA VAL A 56 19.57 11.40 -11.52
C VAL A 56 19.39 12.37 -10.35
N PRO A 57 19.07 13.68 -10.58
CA PRO A 57 19.01 14.68 -9.52
C PRO A 57 17.64 14.69 -8.80
N ILE A 58 17.25 13.54 -8.26
CA ILE A 58 16.08 13.34 -7.40
C ILE A 58 16.42 12.37 -6.27
N SER A 59 15.69 12.45 -5.18
CA SER A 59 15.76 11.46 -4.11
C SER A 59 15.10 10.15 -4.57
N ILE A 60 15.90 9.13 -4.82
CA ILE A 60 15.46 7.82 -5.30
C ILE A 60 16.20 6.71 -4.56
N SER A 61 15.48 5.68 -4.17
CA SER A 61 16.06 4.42 -3.70
C SER A 61 15.69 3.29 -4.64
N VAL A 62 16.64 2.42 -4.90
CA VAL A 62 16.46 1.23 -5.74
C VAL A 62 16.67 -0.01 -4.90
N VAL A 63 15.70 -0.93 -4.95
CA VAL A 63 15.82 -2.26 -4.39
C VAL A 63 15.85 -3.24 -5.57
N ASP A 64 17.01 -3.78 -5.86
CA ASP A 64 17.22 -4.72 -6.96
C ASP A 64 16.73 -6.13 -6.62
N SER A 65 16.71 -7.01 -7.60
CA SER A 65 16.29 -8.40 -7.40
C SER A 65 17.17 -9.13 -6.38
N LYS A 66 18.47 -8.81 -6.28
CA LYS A 66 19.38 -9.39 -5.32
C LYS A 66 19.00 -9.02 -3.89
N ALA A 67 18.73 -7.75 -3.62
CA ALA A 67 18.28 -7.27 -2.30
C ALA A 67 16.90 -7.85 -1.95
N ILE A 68 15.96 -7.93 -2.92
CA ILE A 68 14.63 -8.57 -2.76
C ILE A 68 14.80 -10.04 -2.36
N GLU A 69 15.65 -10.76 -3.07
CA GLU A 69 15.90 -12.18 -2.85
C GLU A 69 16.66 -12.45 -1.55
N GLN A 70 17.64 -11.61 -1.21
CA GLN A 70 18.43 -11.73 0.01
C GLN A 70 17.59 -11.48 1.26
N THR A 71 16.79 -10.44 1.29
CA THR A 71 15.96 -10.09 2.44
C THR A 71 14.65 -10.87 2.49
N GLY A 72 14.28 -11.51 1.38
CA GLY A 72 13.01 -12.19 1.22
C GLY A 72 11.81 -11.23 1.26
N ALA A 73 12.01 -10.01 0.75
CA ALA A 73 10.94 -9.01 0.60
C ALA A 73 10.05 -9.38 -0.59
N TYR A 74 9.10 -10.27 -0.39
CA TYR A 74 8.25 -10.81 -1.46
C TYR A 74 7.05 -9.94 -1.83
N ASN A 75 6.80 -8.83 -1.15
CA ASN A 75 5.77 -7.85 -1.47
C ASN A 75 6.12 -6.45 -0.93
N LEU A 76 5.28 -5.46 -1.22
CA LEU A 76 5.54 -4.08 -0.82
C LEU A 76 5.56 -3.89 0.70
N SER A 77 4.72 -4.61 1.46
CA SER A 77 4.74 -4.53 2.92
C SER A 77 6.11 -4.92 3.49
N ARG A 78 6.71 -5.98 2.98
CA ARG A 78 8.06 -6.41 3.38
C ARG A 78 9.16 -5.46 2.87
N LEU A 79 8.98 -4.90 1.68
CA LEU A 79 9.91 -3.91 1.13
C LEU A 79 10.03 -2.67 2.03
N THR A 80 8.96 -2.27 2.75
CA THR A 80 9.02 -1.11 3.65
C THR A 80 9.98 -1.29 4.82
N GLN A 81 10.36 -2.52 5.14
CA GLN A 81 11.39 -2.78 6.15
C GLN A 81 12.79 -2.34 5.67
N LEU A 82 13.00 -2.25 4.36
CA LEU A 82 14.25 -1.79 3.72
C LEU A 82 14.24 -0.29 3.40
N GLN A 83 13.04 0.34 3.39
CA GLN A 83 12.83 1.71 2.96
C GLN A 83 12.19 2.55 4.07
N PRO A 84 13.00 3.23 4.92
CA PRO A 84 12.51 3.96 6.10
C PRO A 84 11.48 5.05 5.79
N SER A 85 11.59 5.69 4.64
CA SER A 85 10.69 6.77 4.20
C SER A 85 9.34 6.28 3.69
N VAL A 86 9.17 4.96 3.48
CA VAL A 86 7.93 4.35 2.98
C VAL A 86 7.16 3.73 4.14
N GLN A 87 5.88 4.07 4.24
CA GLN A 87 4.95 3.47 5.19
C GLN A 87 3.86 2.71 4.42
N PHE A 88 3.55 1.53 4.90
CA PHE A 88 2.50 0.67 4.36
C PHE A 88 1.57 0.23 5.47
N PHE A 89 0.28 0.51 5.32
CA PHE A 89 -0.76 0.12 6.25
C PHE A 89 -1.85 -0.59 5.50
N SER A 90 -2.25 -1.75 5.97
CA SER A 90 -3.30 -2.54 5.34
C SER A 90 -4.13 -3.26 6.38
N SER A 91 -5.35 -2.80 6.61
CA SER A 91 -6.33 -3.60 7.35
C SER A 91 -6.99 -4.66 6.45
N ASN A 92 -6.99 -4.45 5.16
CA ASN A 92 -7.33 -5.39 4.09
C ASN A 92 -6.94 -4.76 2.74
N PRO A 93 -6.87 -5.51 1.62
CA PRO A 93 -6.47 -4.97 0.32
C PRO A 93 -7.20 -3.68 -0.13
N ARG A 94 -8.51 -3.56 0.11
CA ARG A 94 -9.25 -2.34 -0.22
C ARG A 94 -8.88 -1.16 0.68
N ASN A 95 -8.54 -1.42 1.93
CA ASN A 95 -8.20 -0.42 2.96
C ASN A 95 -6.70 -0.39 3.19
N THR A 96 -5.94 -0.24 2.13
CA THR A 96 -4.48 -0.12 2.15
C THR A 96 -4.09 1.32 1.93
N ALA A 97 -3.05 1.78 2.59
CA ALA A 97 -2.44 3.09 2.41
C ALA A 97 -0.94 2.93 2.22
N VAL A 98 -0.41 3.55 1.17
CA VAL A 98 1.03 3.69 0.95
C VAL A 98 1.37 5.16 1.05
N ASN A 99 2.31 5.48 1.92
CA ASN A 99 2.79 6.83 2.13
C ASN A 99 4.30 6.88 1.93
N ILE A 100 4.78 7.98 1.37
CA ILE A 100 6.21 8.31 1.27
C ILE A 100 6.41 9.61 2.02
N ARG A 101 7.39 9.66 2.94
CA ARG A 101 7.61 10.83 3.81
C ARG A 101 6.34 11.24 4.59
N GLY A 102 5.47 10.26 4.87
CA GLY A 102 4.21 10.49 5.58
C GLY A 102 3.08 11.13 4.78
N ILE A 103 3.24 11.30 3.49
CA ILE A 103 2.23 11.84 2.57
C ILE A 103 1.78 10.72 1.63
N GLY A 104 0.50 10.74 1.22
CA GLY A 104 -0.04 9.75 0.26
C GLY A 104 -1.51 9.50 0.44
N ALA A 105 -1.87 8.46 1.18
CA ALA A 105 -3.25 8.07 1.42
C ALA A 105 -3.69 8.39 2.84
N PRO A 106 -4.95 8.78 3.06
CA PRO A 106 -5.51 8.87 4.39
C PRO A 106 -5.52 7.49 5.07
N PHE A 107 -5.08 7.45 6.32
CA PHE A 107 -5.05 6.24 7.11
C PHE A 107 -6.48 5.76 7.44
N GLY A 108 -6.74 4.45 7.21
CA GLY A 108 -7.97 3.78 7.64
C GLY A 108 -9.24 4.11 6.84
N LEU A 109 -9.16 4.80 5.70
CA LEU A 109 -10.33 5.18 4.95
C LEU A 109 -10.71 4.20 3.83
N THR A 110 -11.99 3.80 3.82
CA THR A 110 -12.61 3.00 2.76
C THR A 110 -13.54 3.87 1.91
N ASN A 111 -13.08 4.37 0.77
CA ASN A 111 -13.91 5.17 -0.14
C ASN A 111 -13.47 4.95 -1.59
N ASP A 112 -14.40 4.58 -2.48
CA ASP A 112 -14.08 4.28 -3.87
C ASP A 112 -13.80 5.52 -4.73
N GLY A 113 -14.28 6.69 -4.29
CA GLY A 113 -14.11 7.95 -5.01
C GLY A 113 -12.79 8.68 -4.77
N ILE A 114 -11.87 8.09 -3.98
CA ILE A 114 -10.61 8.70 -3.57
C ILE A 114 -9.46 8.18 -4.42
N GLU A 115 -8.41 9.00 -4.48
CA GLU A 115 -7.14 8.65 -5.10
C GLU A 115 -5.98 8.73 -4.10
N GLN A 116 -4.89 8.03 -4.42
CA GLN A 116 -3.68 7.98 -3.60
C GLN A 116 -2.79 9.19 -3.91
N GLY A 117 -1.86 9.51 -3.01
CA GLY A 117 -0.80 10.50 -3.27
C GLY A 117 0.55 9.86 -3.64
N VAL A 118 0.62 8.52 -3.71
CA VAL A 118 1.76 7.76 -4.22
C VAL A 118 1.32 7.06 -5.50
N GLY A 119 2.02 7.33 -6.61
CA GLY A 119 1.80 6.64 -7.89
C GLY A 119 2.36 5.23 -7.82
N PHE A 120 1.61 4.24 -8.32
CA PHE A 120 2.05 2.85 -8.36
C PHE A 120 2.06 2.34 -9.80
N TYR A 121 3.21 1.86 -10.24
CA TYR A 121 3.45 1.44 -11.64
C TYR A 121 4.10 0.07 -11.66
N ILE A 122 3.65 -0.79 -12.59
CA ILE A 122 4.34 -2.04 -12.93
C ILE A 122 4.58 -2.02 -14.44
N ASP A 123 5.83 -2.15 -14.88
CA ASP A 123 6.27 -2.06 -16.27
C ASP A 123 5.65 -0.85 -16.99
N GLN A 124 5.74 0.31 -16.35
CA GLN A 124 5.26 1.61 -16.82
C GLN A 124 3.72 1.76 -16.87
N VAL A 125 2.94 0.71 -16.64
CA VAL A 125 1.47 0.78 -16.55
C VAL A 125 1.06 1.34 -15.18
N TYR A 126 0.21 2.35 -15.18
CA TYR A 126 -0.34 2.94 -13.95
C TYR A 126 -1.42 2.06 -13.33
N TYR A 127 -1.33 1.79 -12.03
CA TYR A 127 -2.31 1.06 -11.23
C TYR A 127 -2.99 2.02 -10.25
N ASN A 128 -4.24 2.37 -10.53
CA ASN A 128 -4.95 3.35 -9.69
C ASN A 128 -5.47 2.76 -8.37
N ARG A 129 -5.75 1.44 -8.32
CA ARG A 129 -6.24 0.80 -7.08
C ARG A 129 -5.10 0.40 -6.19
N ILE A 130 -5.16 0.89 -4.95
CA ILE A 130 -4.18 0.60 -3.91
C ILE A 130 -4.10 -0.89 -3.57
N ALA A 131 -5.19 -1.64 -3.75
CA ALA A 131 -5.21 -3.09 -3.54
C ALA A 131 -4.13 -3.84 -4.35
N SER A 132 -3.68 -3.28 -5.46
CA SER A 132 -2.60 -3.85 -6.27
C SER A 132 -1.24 -3.84 -5.55
N THR A 133 -1.06 -3.00 -4.54
CA THR A 133 0.20 -2.93 -3.76
C THR A 133 0.35 -4.07 -2.76
N THR A 134 -0.71 -4.86 -2.53
CA THR A 134 -0.67 -6.03 -1.63
C THR A 134 -0.20 -7.31 -2.32
N LEU A 135 -0.05 -7.28 -3.66
CA LEU A 135 0.34 -8.46 -4.45
C LEU A 135 1.78 -8.87 -4.17
N ASP A 136 2.02 -10.18 -4.26
CA ASP A 136 3.37 -10.72 -4.19
C ASP A 136 4.16 -10.36 -5.44
N PHE A 137 5.45 -10.11 -5.28
CA PHE A 137 6.36 -9.85 -6.38
C PHE A 137 6.52 -11.09 -7.25
N ASN A 138 6.26 -10.94 -8.54
CA ASN A 138 6.37 -12.01 -9.52
C ASN A 138 7.44 -11.63 -10.55
N ASP A 139 8.62 -12.25 -10.42
CA ASP A 139 9.78 -12.08 -11.29
C ASP A 139 10.25 -10.62 -11.46
N VAL A 140 10.34 -9.92 -10.33
CA VAL A 140 10.76 -8.51 -10.28
C VAL A 140 12.28 -8.39 -10.49
N GLU A 141 12.66 -7.46 -11.36
CA GLU A 141 14.06 -7.06 -11.58
C GLU A 141 14.49 -6.02 -10.55
N ARG A 142 13.66 -4.98 -10.36
CA ARG A 142 13.92 -3.91 -9.39
C ARG A 142 12.65 -3.17 -9.00
N VAL A 143 12.70 -2.53 -7.85
CA VAL A 143 11.70 -1.57 -7.36
C VAL A 143 12.38 -0.22 -7.15
N GLU A 144 11.92 0.79 -7.86
CA GLU A 144 12.37 2.17 -7.73
C GLU A 144 11.36 2.93 -6.85
N VAL A 145 11.83 3.54 -5.77
CA VAL A 145 11.03 4.40 -4.89
C VAL A 145 11.48 5.84 -5.11
N LEU A 146 10.68 6.59 -5.85
CA LEU A 146 10.89 8.01 -6.11
C LEU A 146 10.25 8.80 -4.97
N ARG A 147 11.05 9.52 -4.21
CA ARG A 147 10.61 10.29 -3.05
C ARG A 147 10.41 11.75 -3.43
N GLY A 148 9.38 12.37 -2.85
CA GLY A 148 8.95 13.72 -3.23
C GLY A 148 8.06 13.76 -4.48
N PRO A 149 7.45 14.91 -4.77
CA PRO A 149 6.48 15.06 -5.84
C PRO A 149 7.00 14.69 -7.22
N GLN A 150 6.24 13.87 -7.94
CA GLN A 150 6.53 13.43 -9.32
C GLN A 150 5.43 13.85 -10.30
N GLY A 151 4.78 14.99 -10.01
CA GLY A 151 3.59 15.43 -10.73
C GLY A 151 3.76 15.70 -12.22
N THR A 152 4.95 16.04 -12.67
CA THR A 152 5.24 16.37 -14.07
C THR A 152 5.27 15.12 -14.96
N LEU A 153 6.16 14.16 -14.68
CA LEU A 153 6.35 12.98 -15.53
C LEU A 153 5.36 11.85 -15.21
N TYR A 154 5.06 11.63 -13.92
CA TYR A 154 4.16 10.56 -13.48
C TYR A 154 2.71 11.05 -13.34
N GLY A 155 2.50 12.33 -13.18
CA GLY A 155 1.20 12.97 -13.25
C GLY A 155 0.47 13.10 -11.91
N LYS A 156 -0.86 13.21 -11.99
CA LYS A 156 -1.69 13.37 -10.80
C LYS A 156 -1.43 12.25 -9.79
N ASN A 157 -1.74 12.53 -8.52
CA ASN A 157 -1.68 11.51 -7.46
C ASN A 157 -0.28 10.96 -7.18
N THR A 158 0.74 11.76 -7.49
CA THR A 158 2.15 11.48 -7.15
C THR A 158 2.74 12.59 -6.30
N THR A 159 1.91 13.15 -5.42
CA THR A 159 2.28 14.27 -4.53
C THR A 159 3.32 13.89 -3.48
N ALA A 160 3.37 12.62 -3.11
CA ALA A 160 4.33 12.06 -2.17
C ALA A 160 5.51 11.38 -2.86
N GLY A 161 5.29 10.89 -4.08
CA GLY A 161 6.26 10.13 -4.83
C GLY A 161 5.63 9.08 -5.73
N ALA A 162 6.47 8.17 -6.23
CA ALA A 162 6.03 7.03 -7.03
C ALA A 162 6.81 5.77 -6.66
N ILE A 163 6.16 4.62 -6.79
CA ILE A 163 6.79 3.30 -6.73
C ILE A 163 6.67 2.69 -8.11
N ASN A 164 7.81 2.43 -8.72
CA ASN A 164 7.92 1.86 -10.05
C ASN A 164 8.55 0.47 -9.96
N ILE A 165 7.80 -0.56 -10.30
CA ILE A 165 8.25 -1.96 -10.33
C ILE A 165 8.55 -2.32 -11.77
N THR A 166 9.77 -2.76 -12.02
CA THR A 166 10.19 -3.31 -13.30
C THR A 166 10.34 -4.82 -13.16
N THR A 167 9.68 -5.58 -14.01
CA THR A 167 9.84 -7.03 -14.07
C THR A 167 10.90 -7.41 -15.10
N ARG A 168 11.46 -8.62 -14.98
CA ARG A 168 12.46 -9.11 -15.94
C ARG A 168 11.85 -9.21 -17.33
N LYS A 169 12.57 -8.73 -18.34
CA LYS A 169 12.15 -8.82 -19.74
C LYS A 169 12.38 -10.23 -20.30
N PRO A 170 11.68 -10.64 -21.36
CA PRO A 170 12.03 -11.83 -22.12
C PRO A 170 13.46 -11.76 -22.66
N SER A 171 14.21 -12.87 -22.52
CA SER A 171 15.58 -13.04 -23.02
C SER A 171 15.59 -13.88 -24.29
N PHE A 172 16.51 -13.59 -25.21
CA PHE A 172 16.79 -14.43 -26.37
C PHE A 172 17.77 -15.58 -26.03
N GLU A 173 18.32 -15.57 -24.84
CA GLU A 173 19.08 -16.71 -24.30
C GLU A 173 18.19 -17.49 -23.33
N PRO A 174 18.22 -18.84 -23.39
CA PRO A 174 17.48 -19.67 -22.45
C PRO A 174 17.96 -19.42 -21.02
N GLU A 175 17.03 -19.05 -20.14
CA GLU A 175 17.30 -18.87 -18.72
C GLU A 175 16.13 -19.34 -17.88
N GLY A 176 16.41 -19.81 -16.68
CA GLY A 176 15.40 -20.26 -15.75
C GLY A 176 15.81 -20.02 -14.31
N LYS A 177 14.79 -19.77 -13.47
CA LYS A 177 14.97 -19.63 -12.01
C LYS A 177 13.88 -20.37 -11.27
N THR A 178 14.24 -20.97 -10.14
CA THR A 178 13.28 -21.55 -9.19
C THR A 178 13.68 -21.18 -7.76
N GLU A 179 12.68 -20.96 -6.92
CA GLU A 179 12.86 -20.73 -5.48
C GLU A 179 11.76 -21.49 -4.74
N ILE A 180 12.14 -22.30 -3.76
CA ILE A 180 11.22 -23.04 -2.89
C ILE A 180 11.59 -22.73 -1.45
N SER A 181 10.60 -22.28 -0.67
CA SER A 181 10.77 -21.96 0.76
C SER A 181 9.75 -22.73 1.59
N VAL A 182 10.19 -23.23 2.74
CA VAL A 182 9.32 -23.84 3.75
C VAL A 182 9.67 -23.28 5.14
N GLY A 183 8.68 -23.16 6.01
CA GLY A 183 8.90 -22.58 7.34
C GLY A 183 7.81 -22.93 8.34
N ASN A 184 7.95 -22.35 9.54
CA ASN A 184 6.92 -22.48 10.58
C ASN A 184 5.59 -21.82 10.16
N TYR A 185 4.54 -22.03 10.92
CA TYR A 185 3.16 -21.67 10.57
C TYR A 185 2.71 -22.30 9.22
N GLY A 186 3.28 -23.43 8.82
CA GLY A 186 2.97 -24.07 7.56
C GLY A 186 3.34 -23.23 6.33
N PHE A 187 4.30 -22.31 6.45
CA PHE A 187 4.75 -21.47 5.35
C PHE A 187 5.32 -22.30 4.21
N LYS A 188 4.81 -22.05 3.01
CA LYS A 188 5.26 -22.63 1.75
C LYS A 188 5.24 -21.56 0.68
N GLN A 189 6.35 -21.37 0.00
CA GLN A 189 6.44 -20.48 -1.15
C GLN A 189 7.17 -21.19 -2.28
N ALA A 190 6.64 -21.05 -3.49
CA ALA A 190 7.27 -21.50 -4.71
C ALA A 190 7.26 -20.36 -5.72
N LYS A 191 8.41 -20.08 -6.32
CA LYS A 191 8.55 -19.16 -7.44
C LYS A 191 9.31 -19.86 -8.54
N ALA A 192 8.88 -19.68 -9.79
CA ALA A 192 9.60 -20.16 -10.94
C ALA A 192 9.44 -19.19 -12.10
N SER A 193 10.48 -19.04 -12.89
CA SER A 193 10.42 -18.34 -14.17
C SER A 193 11.28 -19.03 -15.20
N ILE A 194 10.86 -18.95 -16.47
CA ILE A 194 11.60 -19.45 -17.62
C ILE A 194 11.49 -18.42 -18.76
N SER A 195 12.56 -18.19 -19.45
CA SER A 195 12.62 -17.32 -20.62
C SER A 195 13.48 -17.93 -21.71
N GLY A 196 13.19 -17.56 -22.96
CA GLY A 196 13.99 -18.00 -24.12
C GLY A 196 13.38 -17.57 -25.43
N PRO A 197 14.11 -17.78 -26.55
CA PRO A 197 13.64 -17.47 -27.90
C PRO A 197 12.53 -18.43 -28.32
N LEU A 198 11.49 -17.89 -28.96
CA LEU A 198 10.47 -18.66 -29.69
C LEU A 198 10.76 -18.64 -31.20
N ALA A 199 11.42 -17.56 -31.65
CA ALA A 199 11.89 -17.37 -33.00
C ALA A 199 13.10 -16.42 -32.96
N GLU A 200 13.76 -16.19 -34.08
CA GLU A 200 14.95 -15.34 -34.19
C GLU A 200 14.72 -13.91 -33.65
N ASN A 201 13.49 -13.40 -33.81
CA ASN A 201 13.09 -12.07 -33.38
C ASN A 201 11.95 -12.06 -32.34
N VAL A 202 11.59 -13.20 -31.74
CA VAL A 202 10.56 -13.33 -30.71
C VAL A 202 11.10 -14.10 -29.51
N ALA A 203 11.04 -13.48 -28.35
CA ALA A 203 11.35 -14.12 -27.07
C ALA A 203 10.12 -14.12 -26.15
N ALA A 204 10.02 -15.13 -25.29
CA ALA A 204 8.95 -15.23 -24.32
C ALA A 204 9.50 -15.46 -22.90
N ARG A 205 8.73 -15.02 -21.91
CA ARG A 205 9.01 -15.24 -20.49
C ARG A 205 7.74 -15.61 -19.75
N PHE A 206 7.81 -16.66 -18.94
CA PHE A 206 6.72 -17.10 -18.08
C PHE A 206 7.18 -17.13 -16.64
N ALA A 207 6.35 -16.64 -15.72
CA ALA A 207 6.66 -16.64 -14.30
C ALA A 207 5.43 -17.02 -13.47
N VAL A 208 5.68 -17.75 -12.39
CA VAL A 208 4.68 -18.15 -11.39
C VAL A 208 5.21 -17.89 -10.00
N THR A 209 4.35 -17.42 -9.11
CA THR A 209 4.59 -17.34 -7.68
C THR A 209 3.39 -17.89 -6.93
N SER A 210 3.65 -18.68 -5.89
CA SER A 210 2.61 -19.19 -4.99
C SER A 210 3.11 -19.07 -3.55
N THR A 211 2.30 -18.47 -2.67
CA THR A 211 2.64 -18.32 -1.26
C THR A 211 1.46 -18.78 -0.41
N SER A 212 1.71 -19.68 0.52
CA SER A 212 0.72 -20.17 1.48
C SER A 212 1.31 -20.15 2.89
N ARG A 213 0.52 -19.70 3.87
CA ARG A 213 0.88 -19.72 5.30
C ARG A 213 -0.40 -19.80 6.12
N ASN A 214 -0.39 -20.61 7.17
CA ASN A 214 -1.44 -20.60 8.17
C ASN A 214 -1.51 -19.23 8.86
N GLY A 215 -2.67 -18.92 9.42
CA GLY A 215 -2.83 -17.71 10.22
C GLY A 215 -1.99 -17.73 11.49
N THR A 216 -1.73 -16.55 12.04
CA THR A 216 -0.98 -16.37 13.29
C THR A 216 -1.86 -16.01 14.48
N ILE A 217 -3.16 -15.93 14.28
CA ILE A 217 -4.17 -15.66 15.31
C ILE A 217 -5.13 -16.85 15.35
N ASP A 218 -5.39 -17.37 16.54
CA ASP A 218 -6.35 -18.45 16.77
C ASP A 218 -7.74 -17.89 17.06
N ASN A 219 -8.71 -18.24 16.23
CA ASN A 219 -10.12 -17.93 16.46
C ASN A 219 -10.77 -19.09 17.23
N THR A 220 -10.84 -18.96 18.55
CA THR A 220 -11.32 -19.98 19.48
C THR A 220 -12.80 -20.33 19.28
N ALA A 221 -13.62 -19.41 18.75
CA ALA A 221 -15.03 -19.65 18.48
C ALA A 221 -15.26 -20.54 17.24
N LYS A 222 -14.27 -20.63 16.34
CA LYS A 222 -14.39 -21.33 15.05
C LYS A 222 -13.33 -22.41 14.83
N ASP A 223 -12.46 -22.66 15.80
CA ASP A 223 -11.36 -23.62 15.73
C ASP A 223 -10.55 -23.44 14.41
N GLN A 224 -10.09 -22.22 14.16
CA GLN A 224 -9.35 -21.90 12.95
C GLN A 224 -8.35 -20.78 13.15
N PHE A 225 -7.19 -20.92 12.51
CA PHE A 225 -6.20 -19.85 12.42
C PHE A 225 -6.59 -18.84 11.34
N VAL A 226 -6.51 -17.55 11.69
CA VAL A 226 -6.85 -16.41 10.82
C VAL A 226 -5.65 -15.48 10.62
N ASN A 227 -5.74 -14.55 9.68
CA ASN A 227 -4.65 -13.78 9.08
C ASN A 227 -3.66 -14.71 8.34
N SER A 228 -4.22 -15.66 7.59
CA SER A 228 -3.48 -16.58 6.71
C SER A 228 -3.00 -15.89 5.43
N GLN A 229 -2.15 -16.57 4.67
CA GLN A 229 -1.78 -16.20 3.30
C GLN A 229 -2.17 -17.35 2.35
N ASP A 230 -2.72 -17.00 1.20
CA ASP A 230 -3.03 -17.92 0.11
C ASP A 230 -3.02 -17.11 -1.20
N ASN A 231 -1.86 -17.07 -1.85
CA ASN A 231 -1.57 -16.20 -2.97
C ASN A 231 -1.09 -17.02 -4.17
N LEU A 232 -1.56 -16.68 -5.36
CA LEU A 232 -1.06 -17.18 -6.63
C LEU A 232 -0.89 -16.01 -7.60
N GLY A 233 0.27 -15.93 -8.24
CA GLY A 233 0.56 -14.96 -9.29
C GLY A 233 1.10 -15.68 -10.53
N LEU A 234 0.56 -15.31 -11.69
CA LEU A 234 0.97 -15.78 -13.01
C LEU A 234 1.32 -14.59 -13.89
N ARG A 235 2.37 -14.71 -14.70
CA ARG A 235 2.76 -13.68 -15.66
C ARG A 235 3.32 -14.32 -16.92
N ALA A 236 2.94 -13.76 -18.07
CA ALA A 236 3.46 -14.11 -19.37
C ALA A 236 3.85 -12.85 -20.14
N GLN A 237 5.00 -12.86 -20.78
CA GLN A 237 5.50 -11.75 -21.58
C GLN A 237 6.03 -12.27 -22.91
N PHE A 238 5.78 -11.51 -23.97
CA PHE A 238 6.27 -11.78 -25.33
C PHE A 238 6.94 -10.51 -25.85
N LEU A 239 8.20 -10.59 -26.15
CA LEU A 239 8.99 -9.54 -26.79
C LEU A 239 9.13 -9.88 -28.27
N TRP A 240 8.65 -9.01 -29.13
CA TRP A 240 8.82 -9.13 -30.57
C TRP A 240 9.61 -7.94 -31.10
N LYS A 241 10.81 -8.19 -31.61
CA LYS A 241 11.59 -7.23 -32.39
C LYS A 241 11.00 -7.21 -33.80
N ALA A 242 9.96 -6.37 -33.98
CA ALA A 242 9.19 -6.31 -35.22
C ALA A 242 10.00 -5.68 -36.40
N SER A 243 11.00 -4.89 -36.08
CA SER A 243 12.05 -4.40 -36.99
C SER A 243 13.27 -3.97 -36.16
N ASP A 244 14.37 -3.60 -36.81
CA ASP A 244 15.59 -3.10 -36.16
C ASP A 244 15.35 -1.86 -35.26
N THR A 245 14.21 -1.20 -35.43
CA THR A 245 13.85 0.02 -34.72
C THR A 245 12.52 -0.05 -33.97
N LEU A 246 11.84 -1.19 -33.93
CA LEU A 246 10.54 -1.35 -33.28
C LEU A 246 10.49 -2.61 -32.44
N ASP A 247 10.44 -2.42 -31.13
CA ASP A 247 10.21 -3.46 -30.14
C ASP A 247 8.78 -3.39 -29.62
N LEU A 248 8.10 -4.53 -29.57
CA LEU A 248 6.77 -4.72 -29.01
C LEU A 248 6.82 -5.72 -27.87
N THR A 249 6.41 -5.31 -26.67
CA THR A 249 6.30 -6.20 -25.51
C THR A 249 4.83 -6.34 -25.10
N LEU A 250 4.26 -7.52 -25.31
CA LEU A 250 2.93 -7.89 -24.81
C LEU A 250 3.06 -8.59 -23.49
N THR A 251 2.34 -8.10 -22.46
CA THR A 251 2.33 -8.69 -21.12
C THR A 251 0.91 -9.03 -20.72
N GLY A 252 0.72 -10.24 -20.17
CA GLY A 252 -0.49 -10.65 -19.47
C GLY A 252 -0.17 -11.12 -18.06
N ASP A 253 -0.98 -10.76 -17.07
CA ASP A 253 -0.82 -11.24 -15.70
C ASP A 253 -2.16 -11.52 -15.03
N TYR A 254 -2.12 -12.47 -14.11
CA TYR A 254 -3.22 -12.85 -13.24
C TYR A 254 -2.70 -13.08 -11.83
N ASN A 255 -3.36 -12.49 -10.83
CA ASN A 255 -2.99 -12.65 -9.43
C ASN A 255 -4.26 -12.84 -8.61
N VAL A 256 -4.23 -13.76 -7.67
CA VAL A 256 -5.30 -14.00 -6.71
C VAL A 256 -4.74 -14.22 -5.32
N GLN A 257 -5.37 -13.59 -4.34
CA GLN A 257 -5.16 -13.80 -2.91
C GLN A 257 -6.51 -14.19 -2.31
N ASP A 258 -6.60 -15.25 -1.52
CA ASP A 258 -7.86 -15.67 -0.85
C ASP A 258 -7.60 -16.04 0.63
N PRO A 259 -7.00 -15.14 1.42
CA PRO A 259 -6.69 -15.38 2.81
C PRO A 259 -7.96 -15.36 3.68
N LYS A 260 -7.94 -16.11 4.78
CA LYS A 260 -8.85 -15.91 5.90
C LYS A 260 -8.31 -14.76 6.74
N CYS A 261 -8.68 -13.55 6.41
CA CYS A 261 -8.24 -12.33 7.10
C CYS A 261 -9.40 -11.29 7.06
N CYS A 262 -9.41 -10.14 7.59
CA CYS A 262 -8.31 -9.44 8.22
C CYS A 262 -8.77 -9.06 9.63
N VAL A 263 -8.23 -9.73 10.58
CA VAL A 263 -8.66 -9.68 11.98
C VAL A 263 -7.85 -8.64 12.72
N GLN A 264 -8.56 -7.82 13.50
CA GLN A 264 -8.01 -7.05 14.59
C GLN A 264 -8.56 -7.64 15.90
N ILE A 265 -7.73 -7.77 16.90
CA ILE A 265 -8.07 -8.42 18.16
C ILE A 265 -8.15 -7.39 19.28
N TYR A 266 -8.77 -7.76 20.42
CA TYR A 266 -8.82 -6.94 21.62
C TYR A 266 -7.40 -6.53 22.04
N VAL A 267 -7.23 -5.25 22.40
CA VAL A 267 -5.96 -4.72 22.94
C VAL A 267 -6.18 -4.12 24.32
N ARG A 268 -7.16 -3.24 24.46
CA ARG A 268 -7.46 -2.54 25.71
C ARG A 268 -8.82 -1.86 25.67
N THR A 269 -9.26 -1.35 26.79
CA THR A 269 -10.37 -0.39 26.86
C THR A 269 -9.87 0.96 27.32
N GLY A 270 -10.35 2.02 26.68
CA GLY A 270 -10.11 3.41 27.04
C GLY A 270 -11.37 4.08 27.57
N ALA A 271 -11.22 5.09 28.39
CA ALA A 271 -12.33 5.91 28.84
C ALA A 271 -12.82 6.85 27.72
N THR A 272 -14.14 6.98 27.55
CA THR A 272 -14.79 7.89 26.61
C THR A 272 -15.76 8.81 27.35
N GLN A 273 -16.32 9.82 26.70
CA GLN A 273 -17.38 10.64 27.29
C GLN A 273 -18.79 10.03 27.20
N ARG A 274 -18.89 8.79 26.72
CA ARG A 274 -20.15 8.04 26.80
C ARG A 274 -20.53 7.79 28.26
N PRO A 275 -21.84 7.75 28.62
CA PRO A 275 -22.27 7.26 29.91
C PRO A 275 -21.69 5.88 30.19
N LEU A 276 -21.37 5.56 31.46
CA LEU A 276 -20.73 4.30 31.85
C LEU A 276 -21.48 3.06 31.33
N ASN A 277 -22.81 3.07 31.36
CA ASN A 277 -23.65 1.96 30.85
C ASN A 277 -23.60 1.78 29.31
N ARG A 278 -22.87 2.65 28.60
CA ARG A 278 -22.61 2.59 27.15
C ARG A 278 -21.14 2.37 26.82
N GLN A 279 -20.29 2.17 27.79
CA GLN A 279 -18.88 1.83 27.62
C GLN A 279 -18.70 0.32 27.57
N PHE A 280 -17.60 -0.15 26.97
CA PHE A 280 -17.35 -1.56 26.64
C PHE A 280 -17.58 -2.49 27.85
N ALA A 281 -17.01 -2.17 29.02
CA ALA A 281 -17.11 -3.04 30.20
C ALA A 281 -18.58 -3.30 30.63
N ALA A 282 -19.42 -2.26 30.62
CA ALA A 282 -20.82 -2.41 30.99
C ALA A 282 -21.65 -3.14 29.91
N LEU A 283 -21.33 -2.87 28.64
CA LEU A 283 -21.98 -3.56 27.49
C LEU A 283 -21.57 -5.04 27.46
N ALA A 284 -20.32 -5.38 27.63
CA ALA A 284 -19.81 -6.74 27.69
C ALA A 284 -20.44 -7.51 28.87
N ALA A 285 -20.48 -6.90 30.07
CA ALA A 285 -21.11 -7.50 31.25
C ALA A 285 -22.60 -7.79 31.04
N ALA A 286 -23.33 -6.97 30.26
CA ALA A 286 -24.74 -7.20 29.94
C ALA A 286 -24.99 -8.47 29.12
N PHE A 287 -23.95 -9.01 28.46
CA PHE A 287 -23.95 -10.25 27.69
C PHE A 287 -23.17 -11.38 28.38
N ASN A 288 -22.65 -11.15 29.58
CA ASN A 288 -21.69 -12.05 30.22
C ASN A 288 -20.50 -12.40 29.31
N TYR A 289 -20.05 -11.40 28.53
CA TYR A 289 -19.00 -11.54 27.53
C TYR A 289 -17.66 -11.05 28.09
N ALA A 290 -16.61 -11.78 27.79
CA ALA A 290 -15.23 -11.37 27.95
C ALA A 290 -14.43 -11.76 26.70
N PRO A 291 -13.48 -10.94 26.24
CA PRO A 291 -12.58 -11.35 25.16
C PRO A 291 -11.78 -12.59 25.60
N PRO A 292 -11.35 -13.46 24.66
CA PRO A 292 -10.63 -14.70 24.99
C PRO A 292 -9.26 -14.44 25.64
N SER A 293 -8.67 -13.28 25.43
CA SER A 293 -7.49 -12.78 26.17
C SER A 293 -7.51 -11.25 26.25
N THR A 294 -6.90 -10.72 27.30
CA THR A 294 -6.62 -9.29 27.48
C THR A 294 -5.19 -8.92 27.05
N ASP A 295 -4.35 -9.91 26.74
CA ASP A 295 -3.05 -9.71 26.10
C ASP A 295 -3.19 -10.01 24.58
N ALA A 296 -3.01 -9.00 23.77
CA ALA A 296 -3.10 -9.14 22.30
C ALA A 296 -2.01 -10.08 21.73
N PHE A 297 -0.91 -10.29 22.45
CA PHE A 297 0.19 -11.13 21.97
C PHE A 297 -0.01 -12.61 22.30
N ASP A 298 -1.07 -12.98 23.06
CA ASP A 298 -1.60 -14.35 23.11
C ASP A 298 -2.21 -14.76 21.75
N ARG A 299 -2.52 -13.77 20.88
CA ARG A 299 -3.03 -13.98 19.52
C ARG A 299 -4.31 -14.80 19.48
N LEU A 300 -5.22 -14.52 20.40
CA LEU A 300 -6.53 -15.14 20.49
C LEU A 300 -7.64 -14.18 20.05
N THR A 301 -8.67 -14.74 19.41
CA THR A 301 -9.91 -14.02 19.07
C THR A 301 -11.09 -14.99 19.10
N ASP A 302 -12.30 -14.46 19.16
CA ASP A 302 -13.55 -15.23 19.19
C ASP A 302 -14.57 -14.75 18.13
N LEU A 303 -14.11 -14.09 17.07
CA LEU A 303 -14.95 -13.47 16.04
C LEU A 303 -15.97 -14.48 15.47
N ASP A 304 -17.22 -14.06 15.43
CA ASP A 304 -18.33 -14.91 15.00
C ASP A 304 -18.58 -14.85 13.48
N ALA A 305 -18.09 -13.82 12.79
CA ALA A 305 -18.25 -13.69 11.34
C ALA A 305 -17.39 -14.69 10.53
N ASN A 306 -17.86 -15.03 9.33
CA ASN A 306 -17.06 -15.76 8.36
C ASN A 306 -16.12 -14.80 7.63
N LEU A 307 -14.82 -14.99 7.84
CA LEU A 307 -13.77 -14.10 7.31
C LEU A 307 -13.33 -14.53 5.92
N ARG A 308 -13.22 -13.58 5.01
CA ARG A 308 -12.69 -13.75 3.67
C ARG A 308 -12.15 -12.44 3.13
N ALA A 309 -11.06 -12.52 2.39
CA ALA A 309 -10.47 -11.36 1.73
C ALA A 309 -9.95 -11.71 0.33
N ARG A 310 -10.86 -12.29 -0.52
CA ARG A 310 -10.47 -12.62 -1.89
C ARG A 310 -10.23 -11.37 -2.70
N ASN A 311 -9.01 -11.25 -3.20
CA ASN A 311 -8.47 -10.12 -3.95
C ASN A 311 -7.89 -10.63 -5.27
N GLU A 312 -8.55 -10.33 -6.38
CA GLU A 312 -8.18 -10.83 -7.69
C GLU A 312 -7.85 -9.67 -8.64
N HIS A 313 -6.70 -9.75 -9.28
CA HIS A 313 -6.23 -8.77 -10.24
C HIS A 313 -5.77 -9.45 -11.52
N GLY A 314 -5.98 -8.80 -12.64
CA GLY A 314 -5.44 -9.26 -13.90
C GLY A 314 -5.51 -8.21 -14.99
N GLY A 315 -4.86 -8.50 -16.11
CA GLY A 315 -4.94 -7.63 -17.26
C GLY A 315 -3.90 -7.92 -18.32
N VAL A 316 -3.92 -7.05 -19.31
CA VAL A 316 -2.97 -7.08 -20.42
C VAL A 316 -2.40 -5.69 -20.63
N SER A 317 -1.16 -5.63 -21.11
CA SER A 317 -0.52 -4.39 -21.55
C SER A 317 0.34 -4.62 -22.77
N LEU A 318 0.43 -3.58 -23.60
CA LEU A 318 1.31 -3.51 -24.75
C LEU A 318 2.24 -2.31 -24.60
N LEU A 319 3.52 -2.57 -24.55
CA LEU A 319 4.59 -1.58 -24.65
C LEU A 319 5.14 -1.64 -26.09
N ALA A 320 5.10 -0.51 -26.79
CA ALA A 320 5.72 -0.36 -28.10
C ALA A 320 6.79 0.74 -28.01
N GLU A 321 8.02 0.40 -28.37
CA GLU A 321 9.18 1.29 -28.37
C GLU A 321 9.70 1.38 -29.81
N LYS A 322 9.60 2.59 -30.40
CA LYS A 322 10.02 2.86 -31.76
C LYS A 322 11.13 3.90 -31.76
N GLU A 323 12.28 3.53 -32.28
CA GLU A 323 13.32 4.52 -32.59
C GLU A 323 12.84 5.41 -33.72
N LEU A 324 12.81 6.73 -33.47
CA LEU A 324 12.34 7.73 -34.40
C LEU A 324 13.30 8.93 -34.42
N GLY A 325 14.08 9.02 -35.46
CA GLY A 325 15.14 10.03 -35.58
C GLY A 325 16.21 9.84 -34.50
N LYS A 326 16.42 10.86 -33.66
CA LYS A 326 17.41 10.82 -32.55
C LYS A 326 16.77 10.39 -31.20
N GLY A 327 15.53 10.01 -31.18
CA GLY A 327 14.81 9.69 -29.95
C GLY A 327 13.93 8.45 -30.09
N THR A 328 13.24 8.12 -29.01
CA THR A 328 12.34 6.98 -28.91
C THR A 328 10.90 7.42 -28.70
N LEU A 329 10.01 7.00 -29.57
CA LEU A 329 8.56 7.09 -29.35
C LEU A 329 8.11 5.84 -28.60
N THR A 330 7.55 6.03 -27.41
CA THR A 330 7.02 4.96 -26.58
C THR A 330 5.50 5.07 -26.49
N SER A 331 4.82 3.95 -26.69
CA SER A 331 3.37 3.79 -26.44
C SER A 331 3.16 2.74 -25.36
N VAL A 332 2.43 3.10 -24.28
CA VAL A 332 2.06 2.18 -23.20
C VAL A 332 0.55 2.09 -23.13
N THR A 333 0.01 0.95 -23.54
CA THR A 333 -1.43 0.64 -23.47
C THR A 333 -1.66 -0.38 -22.36
N GLY A 334 -2.59 -0.12 -21.44
CA GLY A 334 -2.91 -1.04 -20.37
C GLY A 334 -4.41 -1.19 -20.15
N TRP A 335 -4.87 -2.43 -20.06
CA TRP A 335 -6.20 -2.75 -19.55
C TRP A 335 -6.08 -3.64 -18.33
N ARG A 336 -6.74 -3.24 -17.23
CA ARG A 336 -6.65 -3.91 -15.93
C ARG A 336 -8.04 -4.11 -15.36
N TYR A 337 -8.22 -5.21 -14.57
CA TYR A 337 -9.40 -5.40 -13.75
C TYR A 337 -9.00 -5.77 -12.32
N TRP A 338 -9.92 -5.53 -11.41
CA TRP A 338 -9.85 -5.92 -10.01
C TRP A 338 -11.23 -6.40 -9.54
N ASP A 339 -11.27 -7.56 -8.87
CA ASP A 339 -12.45 -8.12 -8.21
C ASP A 339 -12.12 -8.38 -6.73
N TRP A 340 -12.87 -7.75 -5.86
CA TRP A 340 -12.74 -7.83 -4.42
C TRP A 340 -13.98 -8.45 -3.80
N GLN A 341 -13.83 -9.56 -3.05
CA GLN A 341 -14.91 -10.30 -2.41
C GLN A 341 -14.61 -10.50 -0.91
N PRO A 342 -14.92 -9.51 -0.05
CA PRO A 342 -14.67 -9.55 1.37
C PRO A 342 -15.82 -10.18 2.13
N SER A 343 -15.49 -10.70 3.32
CA SER A 343 -16.40 -10.90 4.43
C SER A 343 -15.63 -10.59 5.72
N ASN A 344 -16.12 -9.61 6.48
CA ASN A 344 -15.43 -9.08 7.66
C ASN A 344 -16.32 -9.12 8.88
N ASP A 345 -15.70 -9.22 10.05
CA ASP A 345 -16.27 -8.82 11.31
C ASP A 345 -16.07 -7.30 11.51
N ARG A 346 -17.11 -6.61 11.98
CA ARG A 346 -17.05 -5.14 12.15
C ARG A 346 -17.11 -4.71 13.60
N ASP A 347 -17.54 -5.56 14.50
CA ASP A 347 -17.60 -5.26 15.93
C ASP A 347 -16.40 -5.83 16.69
N PHE A 348 -15.66 -6.75 16.10
CA PHE A 348 -14.43 -7.36 16.63
C PHE A 348 -14.66 -8.11 17.94
N THR A 349 -15.84 -8.72 18.10
CA THR A 349 -16.23 -9.52 19.27
C THR A 349 -16.88 -10.81 18.83
N GLY A 350 -16.99 -11.80 19.75
CA GLY A 350 -17.78 -13.01 19.54
C GLY A 350 -19.29 -12.80 19.70
N LEU A 351 -19.77 -11.56 19.81
CA LEU A 351 -21.18 -11.24 19.95
C LEU A 351 -21.82 -10.96 18.59
N PRO A 352 -23.03 -11.48 18.30
CA PRO A 352 -23.73 -11.22 17.05
C PRO A 352 -24.29 -9.79 16.99
N ILE A 353 -23.40 -8.79 16.96
CA ILE A 353 -23.73 -7.37 16.82
C ILE A 353 -23.86 -7.03 15.34
N THR A 354 -22.86 -7.36 14.54
CA THR A 354 -22.87 -7.20 13.08
C THR A 354 -22.62 -8.55 12.41
N THR A 355 -23.68 -9.19 11.92
CA THR A 355 -23.62 -10.56 11.36
C THR A 355 -23.17 -10.61 9.90
N LYS A 356 -23.24 -9.50 9.17
CA LYS A 356 -22.71 -9.37 7.81
C LYS A 356 -22.07 -7.99 7.62
N SER A 357 -20.87 -7.99 7.09
CA SER A 357 -20.21 -6.79 6.61
C SER A 357 -19.35 -7.12 5.42
N ASN A 358 -19.85 -6.84 4.22
CA ASN A 358 -19.12 -7.07 2.99
C ASN A 358 -19.35 -5.92 1.99
N ASN A 359 -18.33 -5.66 1.17
CA ASN A 359 -18.38 -4.68 0.10
C ASN A 359 -17.69 -5.26 -1.14
N PRO A 360 -18.31 -6.26 -1.82
CA PRO A 360 -17.78 -6.76 -3.09
C PRO A 360 -17.62 -5.60 -4.08
N THR A 361 -16.45 -5.51 -4.67
CA THR A 361 -16.10 -4.39 -5.55
C THR A 361 -15.48 -4.91 -6.83
N ARG A 362 -15.95 -4.42 -7.98
CA ARG A 362 -15.36 -4.66 -9.29
C ARG A 362 -14.87 -3.37 -9.90
N GLN A 363 -13.66 -3.43 -10.44
CA GLN A 363 -13.05 -2.30 -11.16
C GLN A 363 -12.55 -2.78 -12.52
N LYS A 364 -12.69 -1.88 -13.52
CA LYS A 364 -12.01 -1.98 -14.81
C LYS A 364 -11.35 -0.64 -15.10
N GLN A 365 -10.14 -0.70 -15.65
CA GLN A 365 -9.36 0.49 -15.98
C GLN A 365 -8.71 0.32 -17.34
N PHE A 366 -8.60 1.42 -18.06
CA PHE A 366 -7.84 1.55 -19.29
C PHE A 366 -6.88 2.74 -19.17
N THR A 367 -5.64 2.55 -19.62
CA THR A 367 -4.60 3.59 -19.67
C THR A 367 -3.95 3.61 -21.04
N GLN A 368 -3.64 4.81 -21.51
CA GLN A 368 -2.84 5.02 -22.71
C GLN A 368 -1.86 6.15 -22.45
N GLU A 369 -0.58 5.91 -22.70
CA GLU A 369 0.45 6.94 -22.70
C GLU A 369 1.19 6.89 -24.03
N PHE A 370 1.38 8.05 -24.64
CA PHE A 370 2.31 8.26 -25.75
C PHE A 370 3.36 9.27 -25.28
N ARG A 371 4.62 8.96 -25.48
CA ARG A 371 5.71 9.88 -25.16
C ARG A 371 6.83 9.75 -26.18
N TYR A 372 7.47 10.85 -26.44
CA TYR A 372 8.71 10.92 -27.21
C TYR A 372 9.80 11.46 -26.32
N ALA A 373 10.91 10.71 -26.22
CA ALA A 373 12.09 11.09 -25.46
C ALA A 373 13.32 11.16 -26.37
N GLN A 374 14.09 12.21 -26.24
CA GLN A 374 15.34 12.40 -27.00
C GLN A 374 16.43 12.89 -26.07
N SER A 375 17.62 12.33 -26.23
CA SER A 375 18.85 12.80 -25.61
C SER A 375 19.75 13.47 -26.66
N GLY A 376 20.30 14.62 -26.29
CA GLY A 376 21.21 15.40 -27.12
C GLY A 376 22.42 15.91 -26.33
N GLU A 377 23.36 16.53 -27.02
CA GLU A 377 24.57 17.04 -26.41
C GLU A 377 24.26 18.10 -25.33
N HIS A 378 23.42 19.09 -25.64
CA HIS A 378 23.07 20.19 -24.77
C HIS A 378 21.65 20.15 -24.21
N LEU A 379 20.76 19.39 -24.86
CA LEU A 379 19.34 19.37 -24.51
C LEU A 379 18.76 17.97 -24.64
N ASP A 380 18.30 17.44 -23.53
CA ASP A 380 17.43 16.26 -23.49
C ASP A 380 16.00 16.73 -23.25
N PHE A 381 15.02 16.02 -23.81
CA PHE A 381 13.63 16.30 -23.51
C PHE A 381 12.76 15.05 -23.56
N VAL A 382 11.66 15.11 -22.84
CA VAL A 382 10.55 14.16 -22.93
C VAL A 382 9.24 14.93 -23.01
N ALA A 383 8.36 14.55 -23.92
CA ALA A 383 7.01 15.11 -24.03
C ALA A 383 6.02 13.99 -24.27
N GLY A 384 4.80 14.11 -23.74
CA GLY A 384 3.83 13.05 -23.88
C GLY A 384 2.39 13.45 -23.58
N LEU A 385 1.50 12.51 -23.94
CA LEU A 385 0.06 12.56 -23.69
C LEU A 385 -0.33 11.34 -22.86
N PHE A 386 -1.27 11.53 -21.94
CA PHE A 386 -1.79 10.46 -21.11
C PHE A 386 -3.32 10.49 -21.05
N ALA A 387 -3.94 9.31 -21.17
CA ALA A 387 -5.36 9.10 -20.99
C ALA A 387 -5.63 7.95 -20.04
N PHE A 388 -6.61 8.14 -19.16
CA PHE A 388 -7.03 7.17 -18.16
C PHE A 388 -8.55 7.15 -18.06
N HIS A 389 -9.13 5.95 -18.01
CA HIS A 389 -10.54 5.76 -17.72
C HIS A 389 -10.74 4.58 -16.79
N GLN A 390 -11.58 4.76 -15.77
CA GLN A 390 -11.88 3.75 -14.75
C GLN A 390 -13.37 3.71 -14.46
N LYS A 391 -13.89 2.48 -14.27
CA LYS A 391 -15.22 2.23 -13.70
C LYS A 391 -15.10 1.34 -12.48
N ILE A 392 -15.81 1.71 -11.42
CA ILE A 392 -15.92 0.92 -10.18
C ILE A 392 -17.40 0.68 -9.90
N HIS A 393 -17.72 -0.52 -9.46
CA HIS A 393 -19.03 -0.89 -8.96
C HIS A 393 -18.86 -1.71 -7.68
N THR A 394 -19.41 -1.19 -6.57
CA THR A 394 -19.40 -1.84 -5.25
C THR A 394 -20.83 -2.13 -4.84
N THR A 395 -21.11 -3.38 -4.47
CA THR A 395 -22.39 -3.79 -3.88
C THR A 395 -22.14 -4.20 -2.43
N GLY A 396 -22.51 -3.32 -1.48
CA GLY A 396 -22.25 -3.52 -0.06
C GLY A 396 -23.46 -4.09 0.67
N VAL A 397 -23.22 -4.96 1.66
CA VAL A 397 -24.24 -5.40 2.61
C VAL A 397 -23.72 -5.24 4.02
N GLN A 398 -24.52 -4.61 4.89
CA GLN A 398 -24.28 -4.61 6.32
C GLN A 398 -25.57 -5.02 7.04
N GLN A 399 -25.48 -6.03 7.89
CA GLN A 399 -26.63 -6.56 8.65
C GLN A 399 -26.30 -6.61 10.14
N GLN A 400 -27.24 -6.13 10.95
CA GLN A 400 -27.16 -6.18 12.40
C GLN A 400 -27.71 -7.51 12.93
N GLY A 401 -27.16 -7.97 14.04
CA GLY A 401 -27.55 -9.21 14.70
C GLY A 401 -28.38 -9.01 15.97
N SER A 402 -28.61 -10.11 16.70
CA SER A 402 -29.47 -10.14 17.88
C SER A 402 -28.94 -9.35 19.07
N ALA A 403 -27.61 -9.16 19.18
CA ALA A 403 -27.00 -8.35 20.23
C ALA A 403 -26.99 -6.84 19.91
N ALA A 404 -27.30 -6.45 18.67
CA ALA A 404 -27.14 -5.07 18.20
C ALA A 404 -28.00 -4.05 18.97
N SER A 405 -29.27 -4.38 19.32
CA SER A 405 -30.16 -3.44 20.03
C SER A 405 -29.54 -3.04 21.38
N ARG A 406 -29.13 -4.00 22.17
CA ARG A 406 -28.53 -3.73 23.48
C ARG A 406 -27.18 -3.02 23.40
N TRP A 407 -26.39 -3.30 22.35
CA TRP A 407 -25.05 -2.74 22.15
C TRP A 407 -25.10 -1.30 21.63
N LEU A 408 -25.99 -0.99 20.67
CA LEU A 408 -25.98 0.26 19.92
C LEU A 408 -26.99 1.29 20.41
N ILE A 409 -28.19 0.84 20.88
CA ILE A 409 -29.24 1.74 21.38
C ILE A 409 -28.89 2.19 22.81
N ASN A 410 -29.28 3.41 23.16
CA ASN A 410 -29.09 3.91 24.52
C ASN A 410 -29.82 3.00 25.53
N PRO A 411 -29.12 2.44 26.55
CA PRO A 411 -29.71 1.54 27.54
C PRO A 411 -30.88 2.10 28.36
N THR A 412 -31.05 3.43 28.39
CA THR A 412 -32.20 4.09 29.02
C THR A 412 -33.49 3.96 28.20
N SER A 413 -33.37 3.60 26.91
CA SER A 413 -34.53 3.32 26.07
C SER A 413 -35.00 1.87 26.24
N ALA A 414 -36.31 1.67 26.42
CA ALA A 414 -36.89 0.33 26.44
C ALA A 414 -36.53 -0.49 25.17
N LEU A 415 -36.38 0.20 24.03
CA LEU A 415 -36.01 -0.42 22.74
C LEU A 415 -34.61 -1.06 22.74
N ALA A 416 -33.74 -0.70 23.67
CA ALA A 416 -32.43 -1.34 23.82
C ALA A 416 -32.54 -2.81 24.26
N ASN A 417 -33.61 -3.17 24.99
CA ASN A 417 -33.85 -4.52 25.48
C ASN A 417 -34.73 -5.37 24.54
N ASP A 418 -35.14 -4.82 23.42
CA ASP A 418 -35.88 -5.52 22.36
C ASP A 418 -34.91 -5.86 21.18
N PRO A 419 -34.43 -7.11 21.09
CA PRO A 419 -33.53 -7.49 20.00
C PRO A 419 -34.15 -7.25 18.62
N SER A 420 -35.48 -7.38 18.48
CA SER A 420 -36.17 -7.28 17.19
C SER A 420 -36.03 -5.88 16.54
N VAL A 421 -35.68 -4.86 17.32
CA VAL A 421 -35.50 -3.50 16.78
C VAL A 421 -34.39 -3.43 15.76
N LEU A 422 -33.22 -4.05 16.02
CA LEU A 422 -32.07 -4.03 15.15
C LEU A 422 -31.71 -5.40 14.55
N ASN A 423 -32.19 -6.52 15.12
CA ASN A 423 -31.91 -7.85 14.57
C ASN A 423 -32.43 -7.96 13.13
N GLY A 424 -31.57 -8.29 12.19
CA GLY A 424 -31.88 -8.36 10.76
C GLY A 424 -31.95 -6.99 10.05
N LEU A 425 -31.75 -5.87 10.77
CA LEU A 425 -31.67 -4.55 10.12
C LEU A 425 -30.51 -4.56 9.13
N THR A 426 -30.82 -4.32 7.85
CA THR A 426 -29.86 -4.49 6.74
C THR A 426 -29.81 -3.26 5.86
N ALA A 427 -28.59 -2.76 5.62
CA ALA A 427 -28.30 -1.78 4.58
C ALA A 427 -27.69 -2.48 3.36
N ASN A 428 -28.29 -2.27 2.19
CA ASN A 428 -27.78 -2.69 0.90
C ASN A 428 -27.30 -1.44 0.14
N ASN A 429 -26.03 -1.43 -0.23
CA ASN A 429 -25.41 -0.32 -0.92
C ASN A 429 -25.13 -0.68 -2.39
N ASP A 430 -25.49 0.22 -3.32
CA ASP A 430 -25.03 0.21 -4.72
C ASP A 430 -24.21 1.49 -4.93
N ILE A 431 -22.93 1.33 -5.21
CA ILE A 431 -21.96 2.42 -5.33
C ILE A 431 -21.30 2.32 -6.69
N ARG A 432 -21.37 3.39 -7.46
CA ARG A 432 -20.77 3.45 -8.80
C ARG A 432 -19.88 4.66 -8.94
N LEU A 433 -18.74 4.47 -9.62
CA LEU A 433 -17.82 5.54 -9.98
C LEU A 433 -17.37 5.39 -11.43
N SER A 434 -17.38 6.50 -12.16
CA SER A 434 -16.65 6.67 -13.41
C SER A 434 -15.63 7.79 -13.22
N ASN A 435 -14.38 7.53 -13.55
CA ASN A 435 -13.26 8.46 -13.42
C ASN A 435 -12.48 8.52 -14.72
N THR A 436 -12.37 9.71 -15.31
CA THR A 436 -11.62 9.96 -16.55
C THR A 436 -10.58 11.04 -16.31
N SER A 437 -9.38 10.83 -16.80
CA SER A 437 -8.28 11.81 -16.71
C SER A 437 -7.54 11.89 -18.04
N LEU A 438 -7.25 13.12 -18.47
CA LEU A 438 -6.44 13.41 -19.64
C LEU A 438 -5.30 14.34 -19.25
N ALA A 439 -4.12 14.18 -19.83
CA ALA A 439 -3.02 15.08 -19.58
C ALA A 439 -2.07 15.22 -20.76
N ALA A 440 -1.43 16.39 -20.83
CA ALA A 440 -0.25 16.65 -21.65
C ALA A 440 0.91 17.06 -20.74
N PHE A 441 2.11 16.57 -20.98
CA PHE A 441 3.26 16.83 -20.15
C PHE A 441 4.57 16.94 -20.95
N GLY A 442 5.56 17.60 -20.34
CA GLY A 442 6.90 17.64 -20.88
C GLY A 442 7.91 18.07 -19.82
N GLN A 443 9.14 17.64 -20.01
CA GLN A 443 10.30 18.05 -19.20
C GLN A 443 11.49 18.24 -20.15
N LEU A 444 12.24 19.31 -19.91
CA LEU A 444 13.50 19.56 -20.56
C LEU A 444 14.65 19.30 -19.58
N SER A 445 15.82 18.92 -20.07
CA SER A 445 17.08 18.90 -19.32
C SER A 445 18.11 19.66 -20.13
N TRP A 446 18.30 20.93 -19.77
CA TRP A 446 19.23 21.84 -20.45
C TRP A 446 20.58 21.82 -19.75
N LYS A 447 21.58 21.26 -20.41
CA LYS A 447 22.99 21.27 -19.98
C LYS A 447 23.58 22.64 -20.29
N VAL A 448 23.47 23.56 -19.33
CA VAL A 448 23.92 24.95 -19.45
C VAL A 448 25.46 25.01 -19.57
N THR A 449 26.14 24.14 -18.83
CA THR A 449 27.56 23.83 -18.93
C THR A 449 27.77 22.34 -18.74
N ASP A 450 28.97 21.82 -18.86
CA ASP A 450 29.28 20.42 -18.60
C ASP A 450 28.94 19.97 -17.15
N SER A 451 28.93 20.94 -16.22
CA SER A 451 28.61 20.67 -14.81
C SER A 451 27.22 21.10 -14.39
N LEU A 452 26.60 22.08 -15.05
CA LEU A 452 25.32 22.67 -14.64
C LEU A 452 24.19 22.25 -15.56
N THR A 453 23.19 21.61 -15.00
CA THR A 453 21.95 21.24 -15.73
C THR A 453 20.73 21.88 -15.06
N VAL A 454 19.84 22.46 -15.86
CA VAL A 454 18.55 23.04 -15.44
C VAL A 454 17.41 22.27 -16.08
N GLN A 455 16.43 21.85 -15.27
CA GLN A 455 15.38 20.94 -15.69
C GLN A 455 13.99 21.49 -15.32
N PRO A 456 13.36 22.29 -16.19
CA PRO A 456 11.96 22.67 -16.05
C PRO A 456 11.04 21.57 -16.55
N GLY A 457 9.96 21.34 -15.82
CA GLY A 457 8.90 20.42 -16.18
C GLY A 457 7.51 21.06 -16.05
N LEU A 458 6.58 20.64 -16.90
CA LEU A 458 5.18 21.12 -16.92
C LEU A 458 4.23 19.98 -17.29
N ARG A 459 3.09 19.95 -16.61
CA ARG A 459 1.98 19.07 -16.91
C ARG A 459 0.64 19.75 -16.67
N VAL A 460 -0.27 19.58 -17.61
CA VAL A 460 -1.66 20.02 -17.53
C VAL A 460 -2.54 18.80 -17.48
N ASN A 461 -3.44 18.73 -16.49
CA ASN A 461 -4.37 17.62 -16.30
C ASN A 461 -5.81 18.11 -16.33
N TYR A 462 -6.69 17.32 -16.91
CA TYR A 462 -8.13 17.41 -16.77
C TYR A 462 -8.66 16.14 -16.11
N ASP A 463 -9.42 16.30 -15.02
CA ASP A 463 -10.05 15.19 -14.29
C ASP A 463 -11.56 15.35 -14.26
N LYS A 464 -12.29 14.24 -14.47
CA LYS A 464 -13.75 14.18 -14.35
C LYS A 464 -14.17 12.92 -13.62
N LYS A 465 -14.92 13.09 -12.52
CA LYS A 465 -15.46 12.00 -11.70
C LYS A 465 -16.97 12.14 -11.59
N VAL A 466 -17.67 11.04 -11.81
CA VAL A 466 -19.12 10.95 -11.64
C VAL A 466 -19.39 9.73 -10.76
N GLY A 467 -20.04 9.96 -9.62
CA GLY A 467 -20.36 8.91 -8.67
C GLY A 467 -21.86 8.76 -8.46
N SER A 468 -22.27 7.62 -7.92
CA SER A 468 -23.62 7.36 -7.39
C SER A 468 -23.48 6.54 -6.11
N TYR A 469 -24.15 6.95 -5.06
CA TYR A 469 -24.26 6.24 -3.79
C TYR A 469 -25.74 6.02 -3.48
N ASN A 470 -26.14 4.75 -3.37
CA ASN A 470 -27.51 4.36 -2.99
C ASN A 470 -27.45 3.34 -1.87
N SER A 471 -27.98 3.70 -0.69
CA SER A 471 -28.10 2.83 0.48
C SER A 471 -29.57 2.63 0.81
N VAL A 472 -30.06 1.42 0.59
CA VAL A 472 -31.42 1.00 0.91
C VAL A 472 -31.41 0.23 2.22
N VAL A 473 -32.19 0.68 3.20
CA VAL A 473 -32.29 0.05 4.53
C VAL A 473 -33.63 -0.67 4.70
N ARG A 474 -33.55 -1.91 5.21
CA ARG A 474 -34.71 -2.72 5.55
C ARG A 474 -34.60 -3.24 6.98
N ASP A 475 -35.74 -3.34 7.67
CA ASP A 475 -35.82 -3.96 8.99
C ASP A 475 -35.70 -5.50 8.90
N GLY A 476 -35.71 -6.18 10.06
CA GLY A 476 -35.63 -7.64 10.12
C GLY A 476 -36.85 -8.38 9.51
N ALA A 477 -37.97 -7.69 9.28
CA ALA A 477 -39.14 -8.23 8.58
C ALA A 477 -39.14 -7.93 7.07
N GLY A 478 -38.11 -7.20 6.58
CA GLY A 478 -37.94 -6.84 5.17
C GLY A 478 -38.59 -5.51 4.76
N ASN A 479 -39.23 -4.78 5.69
CA ASN A 479 -39.87 -3.52 5.41
C ASN A 479 -38.82 -2.41 5.19
N LEU A 480 -39.13 -1.46 4.30
CA LEU A 480 -38.26 -0.30 4.08
C LEU A 480 -38.23 0.61 5.31
N VAL A 481 -37.05 1.02 5.73
CA VAL A 481 -36.80 2.03 6.75
C VAL A 481 -36.48 3.36 6.05
N LEU A 482 -37.48 4.23 5.94
CA LEU A 482 -37.37 5.54 5.30
C LEU A 482 -37.31 6.66 6.37
N PHE A 483 -36.82 7.85 6.01
CA PHE A 483 -36.87 9.00 6.90
C PHE A 483 -38.33 9.39 7.23
N SER A 484 -39.25 9.15 6.32
CA SER A 484 -40.70 9.33 6.52
C SER A 484 -41.33 8.23 7.39
N THR A 485 -40.66 7.10 7.67
CA THR A 485 -41.20 6.05 8.54
C THR A 485 -41.30 6.58 9.98
N PRO A 486 -42.54 6.68 10.55
CA PRO A 486 -42.73 7.25 11.86
C PRO A 486 -42.35 6.30 12.99
N GLY A 487 -42.24 6.85 14.21
CA GLY A 487 -42.10 6.10 15.45
C GLY A 487 -40.66 5.92 15.94
N ALA A 488 -40.56 5.68 17.25
CA ALA A 488 -39.29 5.57 17.97
C ALA A 488 -38.41 4.42 17.44
N ARG A 489 -39.02 3.30 17.05
CA ARG A 489 -38.32 2.15 16.47
C ARG A 489 -37.57 2.52 15.17
N ALA A 490 -38.24 3.13 14.22
CA ALA A 490 -37.67 3.57 12.96
C ALA A 490 -36.58 4.63 13.19
N THR A 491 -36.76 5.50 14.19
CA THR A 491 -35.71 6.49 14.57
C THR A 491 -34.45 5.80 15.07
N GLN A 492 -34.54 4.77 15.93
CA GLN A 492 -33.38 4.00 16.36
C GLN A 492 -32.71 3.27 15.18
N GLN A 493 -33.50 2.65 14.30
CA GLN A 493 -33.01 1.95 13.12
C GLN A 493 -32.19 2.88 12.21
N ARG A 494 -32.71 4.09 11.92
CA ARG A 494 -32.02 5.12 11.14
C ARG A 494 -30.76 5.67 11.83
N GLY A 495 -30.75 5.73 13.16
CA GLY A 495 -29.57 6.09 13.96
C GLY A 495 -28.41 5.10 13.79
N VAL A 496 -28.71 3.85 13.43
CA VAL A 496 -27.73 2.78 13.23
C VAL A 496 -27.39 2.63 11.74
N LEU A 497 -28.37 2.42 10.89
CA LEU A 497 -28.23 2.32 9.43
C LEU A 497 -29.18 3.31 8.76
N ALA A 498 -28.65 4.39 8.18
CA ALA A 498 -29.47 5.40 7.51
C ALA A 498 -29.55 5.14 6.00
N PRO A 499 -30.76 5.16 5.40
CA PRO A 499 -30.89 5.17 3.95
C PRO A 499 -30.36 6.49 3.40
N GLN A 500 -29.73 6.47 2.23
CA GLN A 500 -29.20 7.67 1.60
C GLN A 500 -29.03 7.48 0.10
N PHE A 501 -29.33 8.52 -0.70
CA PHE A 501 -29.10 8.54 -2.12
C PHE A 501 -28.53 9.89 -2.55
N PHE A 502 -27.43 9.87 -3.34
CA PHE A 502 -26.88 11.08 -3.97
C PHE A 502 -25.95 10.73 -5.12
N GLU A 503 -25.76 11.67 -6.04
CA GLU A 503 -24.92 11.52 -7.24
C GLU A 503 -23.90 12.68 -7.32
N PRO A 504 -22.73 12.55 -6.69
CA PRO A 504 -21.72 13.60 -6.73
C PRO A 504 -21.01 13.64 -8.07
N ARG A 505 -20.65 14.86 -8.48
CA ARG A 505 -19.86 15.11 -9.69
C ARG A 505 -18.71 16.05 -9.36
N PHE A 506 -17.58 15.77 -9.94
CA PHE A 506 -16.37 16.59 -9.81
C PHE A 506 -15.68 16.69 -11.17
N SER A 507 -15.24 17.88 -11.55
CA SER A 507 -14.34 18.08 -12.68
C SER A 507 -13.45 19.28 -12.44
N ASP A 508 -12.19 19.19 -12.84
CA ASP A 508 -11.23 20.26 -12.60
C ASP A 508 -10.05 20.18 -13.59
N TRP A 509 -9.42 21.33 -13.83
CA TRP A 509 -8.15 21.48 -14.50
C TRP A 509 -7.06 21.81 -13.49
N ASN A 510 -5.96 21.07 -13.53
CA ASN A 510 -4.83 21.27 -12.63
C ASN A 510 -3.51 21.28 -13.40
N VAL A 511 -2.60 22.10 -12.91
CA VAL A 511 -1.25 22.24 -13.46
C VAL A 511 -0.23 21.81 -12.41
N SER A 512 0.69 20.94 -12.81
CA SER A 512 1.90 20.61 -12.06
C SER A 512 3.13 21.16 -12.79
N TYR A 513 4.08 21.68 -12.06
CA TYR A 513 5.37 22.11 -12.61
C TYR A 513 6.46 21.90 -11.59
N ASP A 514 7.66 21.70 -12.10
CA ASP A 514 8.88 21.60 -11.29
C ASP A 514 10.05 22.30 -11.99
N LEU A 515 10.99 22.70 -11.18
CA LEU A 515 12.30 23.19 -11.62
C LEU A 515 13.37 22.51 -10.77
N THR A 516 14.19 21.68 -11.39
CA THR A 516 15.34 21.07 -10.76
C THR A 516 16.61 21.66 -11.37
N THR A 517 17.55 22.04 -10.53
CA THR A 517 18.89 22.46 -10.91
C THR A 517 19.88 21.50 -10.29
N SER A 518 20.80 20.98 -11.08
CA SER A 518 21.86 20.09 -10.60
C SER A 518 23.23 20.56 -11.04
N TYR A 519 24.20 20.33 -10.17
CA TYR A 519 25.59 20.67 -10.40
C TYR A 519 26.51 19.47 -10.08
N ALA A 520 27.22 19.00 -11.09
CA ALA A 520 28.26 17.98 -10.96
C ALA A 520 29.56 18.63 -10.50
N PHE A 521 29.90 18.51 -9.21
CA PHE A 521 31.18 19.01 -8.68
C PHE A 521 32.37 18.27 -9.29
N ASN A 522 32.17 16.99 -9.51
CA ASN A 522 33.03 16.08 -10.27
C ASN A 522 32.19 14.85 -10.68
N ARG A 523 32.82 13.85 -11.29
CA ARG A 523 32.15 12.61 -11.73
C ARG A 523 31.51 11.75 -10.60
N ASP A 524 31.88 11.99 -9.36
CA ASP A 524 31.49 11.18 -8.20
C ASP A 524 30.63 11.98 -7.19
N ILE A 525 30.43 13.29 -7.43
CA ILE A 525 29.66 14.17 -6.53
C ILE A 525 28.68 15.03 -7.33
N LEU A 526 27.38 14.79 -7.12
CA LEU A 526 26.27 15.55 -7.70
C LEU A 526 25.45 16.23 -6.61
N GLY A 527 25.34 17.56 -6.67
CA GLY A 527 24.38 18.31 -5.85
C GLY A 527 23.15 18.72 -6.66
N TYR A 528 21.99 18.82 -6.03
CA TYR A 528 20.79 19.31 -6.71
C TYR A 528 19.86 20.08 -5.77
N ALA A 529 19.02 20.92 -6.37
CA ALA A 529 17.92 21.61 -5.71
C ALA A 529 16.67 21.56 -6.58
N THR A 530 15.54 21.29 -5.98
CA THR A 530 14.23 21.16 -6.66
C THR A 530 13.18 22.02 -5.97
N TYR A 531 12.42 22.77 -6.76
CA TYR A 531 11.11 23.27 -6.38
C TYR A 531 10.04 22.60 -7.23
N ALA A 532 9.00 22.07 -6.60
CA ALA A 532 7.90 21.43 -7.30
C ALA A 532 6.54 21.90 -6.75
N LYS A 533 5.62 22.15 -7.68
CA LYS A 533 4.21 22.38 -7.37
C LYS A 533 3.37 21.32 -8.05
N THR A 534 2.59 20.61 -7.26
CA THR A 534 1.78 19.51 -7.75
C THR A 534 0.45 19.41 -6.99
N PHE A 535 -0.40 18.49 -7.40
CA PHE A 535 -1.72 18.31 -6.80
C PHE A 535 -2.08 16.82 -6.68
N LYS A 536 -2.92 16.51 -5.69
CA LYS A 536 -3.73 15.28 -5.69
C LYS A 536 -5.14 15.66 -6.10
N SER A 537 -5.69 14.92 -7.08
CA SER A 537 -7.02 15.20 -7.62
C SER A 537 -8.08 15.29 -6.53
N GLY A 538 -9.01 16.21 -6.68
CA GLY A 538 -10.23 16.20 -5.92
C GLY A 538 -11.02 14.91 -6.10
N GLY A 539 -11.94 14.64 -5.20
CA GLY A 539 -12.65 13.39 -5.16
C GLY A 539 -14.15 13.54 -4.94
N VAL A 540 -14.82 12.40 -4.98
CA VAL A 540 -16.21 12.26 -4.58
C VAL A 540 -16.30 11.28 -3.42
N ASN A 541 -17.07 11.63 -2.39
CA ASN A 541 -17.31 10.75 -1.25
C ASN A 541 -18.45 9.79 -1.57
N LEU A 542 -18.13 8.48 -1.58
CA LEU A 542 -19.05 7.41 -1.94
C LEU A 542 -19.21 6.37 -0.81
N ASN A 543 -19.12 6.83 0.45
CA ASN A 543 -19.33 5.96 1.62
C ASN A 543 -20.34 6.57 2.61
N GLY A 544 -21.29 7.34 2.06
CA GLY A 544 -22.25 8.15 2.82
C GLY A 544 -21.64 9.47 3.30
N VAL A 545 -22.52 10.45 3.47
CA VAL A 545 -22.18 11.81 3.93
C VAL A 545 -23.09 12.18 5.10
N PRO A 546 -22.78 13.24 5.88
CA PRO A 546 -23.71 13.77 6.87
C PRO A 546 -25.06 14.09 6.24
N SER A 547 -26.13 14.03 7.04
CA SER A 547 -27.50 14.40 6.64
C SER A 547 -28.02 15.51 7.52
N ASP A 548 -28.95 16.30 6.99
CA ASP A 548 -29.74 17.25 7.76
C ASP A 548 -30.77 16.52 8.66
N ALA A 549 -31.53 17.29 9.45
CA ALA A 549 -32.55 16.73 10.34
C ALA A 549 -33.70 16.01 9.61
N ALA A 550 -33.94 16.33 8.35
CA ALA A 550 -34.94 15.67 7.50
C ALA A 550 -34.36 14.41 6.82
N GLY A 551 -33.05 14.14 6.95
CA GLY A 551 -32.35 12.99 6.38
C GLY A 551 -31.82 13.21 4.99
N ASN A 552 -31.85 14.43 4.48
CA ASN A 552 -31.25 14.73 3.18
C ASN A 552 -29.73 14.76 3.29
N PRO A 553 -28.99 14.17 2.33
CA PRO A 553 -27.54 14.21 2.34
C PRO A 553 -27.02 15.65 2.17
N LEU A 554 -26.04 16.03 2.98
CA LEU A 554 -25.34 17.32 2.86
C LEU A 554 -24.36 17.26 1.69
N LEU A 555 -24.83 17.66 0.50
CA LEU A 555 -24.08 17.51 -0.76
C LEU A 555 -22.74 18.28 -0.78
N ALA A 556 -22.58 19.31 0.06
CA ALA A 556 -21.30 19.99 0.23
C ALA A 556 -20.18 19.03 0.72
N ALA A 557 -20.54 17.98 1.48
CA ALA A 557 -19.61 16.95 1.93
C ALA A 557 -19.44 15.81 0.90
N ALA A 558 -20.21 15.81 -0.19
CA ALA A 558 -20.14 14.76 -1.20
C ALA A 558 -18.95 14.91 -2.15
N THR A 559 -18.26 16.05 -2.12
CA THR A 559 -17.04 16.29 -2.91
C THR A 559 -15.92 16.82 -2.02
N VAL A 560 -14.70 16.61 -2.45
CA VAL A 560 -13.49 17.10 -1.78
C VAL A 560 -12.60 17.81 -2.79
N ARG A 561 -12.03 18.95 -2.36
CA ARG A 561 -11.15 19.77 -3.21
C ARG A 561 -9.81 19.08 -3.44
N PRO A 562 -9.09 19.39 -4.55
CA PRO A 562 -7.73 18.94 -4.78
C PRO A 562 -6.79 19.40 -3.66
N GLU A 563 -5.87 18.53 -3.25
CA GLU A 563 -4.72 18.96 -2.44
C GLU A 563 -3.76 19.74 -3.33
N LYS A 564 -3.21 20.84 -2.82
CA LYS A 564 -2.18 21.64 -3.49
C LYS A 564 -0.90 21.55 -2.69
N VAL A 565 0.16 21.08 -3.34
CA VAL A 565 1.44 20.78 -2.71
C VAL A 565 2.50 21.72 -3.25
N ASP A 566 3.20 22.40 -2.35
CA ASP A 566 4.42 23.14 -2.60
C ASP A 566 5.59 22.39 -1.92
N HIS A 567 6.64 22.08 -2.66
CA HIS A 567 7.75 21.24 -2.22
C HIS A 567 9.11 21.86 -2.59
N PHE A 568 10.01 21.84 -1.61
CA PHE A 568 11.43 22.21 -1.78
C PHE A 568 12.30 21.04 -1.34
N GLU A 569 13.32 20.73 -2.11
CA GLU A 569 14.29 19.69 -1.81
C GLU A 569 15.70 20.14 -2.22
N ILE A 570 16.68 19.79 -1.38
CA ILE A 570 18.09 19.83 -1.72
C ILE A 570 18.68 18.45 -1.50
N GLY A 571 19.60 18.03 -2.32
CA GLY A 571 20.23 16.73 -2.18
C GLY A 571 21.67 16.71 -2.65
N LEU A 572 22.37 15.71 -2.14
CA LEU A 572 23.76 15.41 -2.47
C LEU A 572 23.89 13.91 -2.72
N LYS A 573 24.46 13.53 -3.85
CA LYS A 573 24.81 12.15 -4.19
C LYS A 573 26.31 12.03 -4.30
N THR A 574 26.87 11.04 -3.61
CA THR A 574 28.32 10.87 -3.57
C THR A 574 28.72 9.42 -3.76
N GLN A 575 29.80 9.20 -4.46
CA GLN A 575 30.50 7.93 -4.56
C GLN A 575 31.94 8.13 -4.09
N PHE A 576 32.50 7.17 -3.39
CA PHE A 576 33.86 7.22 -2.87
C PHE A 576 34.43 5.81 -2.70
N LEU A 577 35.72 5.68 -2.32
CA LEU A 577 36.43 4.40 -2.26
C LEU A 577 36.36 3.65 -3.61
N ASP A 578 36.72 4.31 -4.69
CA ASP A 578 36.67 3.76 -6.05
C ASP A 578 35.25 3.23 -6.40
N ARG A 579 34.22 4.04 -6.04
CA ARG A 579 32.79 3.73 -6.21
C ARG A 579 32.27 2.53 -5.41
N ARG A 580 33.08 1.98 -4.48
CA ARG A 580 32.65 0.92 -3.56
C ARG A 580 31.76 1.40 -2.42
N ALA A 581 31.64 2.71 -2.24
CA ALA A 581 30.76 3.31 -1.26
C ALA A 581 29.91 4.40 -1.87
N THR A 582 28.66 4.49 -1.44
CA THR A 582 27.74 5.57 -1.79
C THR A 582 27.15 6.18 -0.54
N LEU A 583 26.98 7.50 -0.54
CA LEU A 583 26.19 8.23 0.47
C LEU A 583 25.33 9.27 -0.24
N ASN A 584 24.04 9.09 -0.18
CA ASN A 584 23.06 10.03 -0.72
C ASN A 584 22.32 10.69 0.44
N LEU A 585 22.28 12.02 0.42
CA LEU A 585 21.59 12.82 1.42
C LEU A 585 20.53 13.68 0.75
N SER A 586 19.38 13.83 1.40
CA SER A 586 18.36 14.79 0.97
C SER A 586 17.69 15.47 2.15
N GLY A 587 17.45 16.78 2.02
CA GLY A 587 16.65 17.57 2.95
C GLY A 587 15.43 18.11 2.21
N PHE A 588 14.24 18.02 2.81
CA PHE A 588 13.01 18.41 2.14
C PHE A 588 12.06 19.20 3.06
N TRP A 589 11.23 20.03 2.40
CA TRP A 589 10.14 20.79 3.01
C TRP A 589 8.92 20.76 2.11
N THR A 590 7.80 20.26 2.63
CA THR A 590 6.55 20.12 1.88
C THR A 590 5.41 20.79 2.65
N GLU A 591 4.70 21.69 2.00
CA GLU A 591 3.45 22.28 2.49
C GLU A 591 2.28 21.82 1.63
N ILE A 592 1.20 21.40 2.28
CA ILE A 592 -0.02 20.92 1.62
C ILE A 592 -1.18 21.77 2.10
N ARG A 593 -1.87 22.38 1.16
CA ARG A 593 -3.15 23.06 1.37
C ARG A 593 -4.30 22.17 0.91
N ASP A 594 -5.43 22.28 1.60
CA ASP A 594 -6.62 21.47 1.34
C ASP A 594 -6.33 19.96 1.46
N PHE A 595 -5.49 19.54 2.42
CA PHE A 595 -5.14 18.15 2.65
C PHE A 595 -6.39 17.29 2.87
N GLN A 596 -6.53 16.21 2.14
CA GLN A 596 -7.67 15.29 2.21
C GLN A 596 -7.52 14.37 3.42
N ALA A 597 -8.15 14.74 4.51
CA ALA A 597 -8.13 14.02 5.77
C ALA A 597 -9.39 13.18 5.96
N ASN A 598 -9.23 12.03 6.64
CA ASN A 598 -10.36 11.18 7.01
C ASN A 598 -11.14 11.81 8.17
N VAL A 599 -12.44 11.93 8.01
CA VAL A 599 -13.39 12.36 9.04
C VAL A 599 -14.55 11.37 9.12
N THR A 600 -15.27 11.37 10.24
CA THR A 600 -16.42 10.50 10.45
C THR A 600 -17.71 11.29 10.56
N ASN A 601 -18.83 10.71 10.15
CA ASN A 601 -20.14 11.34 10.27
C ASN A 601 -20.84 11.09 11.62
N GLY A 602 -20.14 10.45 12.58
CA GLY A 602 -20.64 10.21 13.93
C GLY A 602 -21.75 9.16 14.06
N GLN A 603 -22.12 8.42 13.01
CA GLN A 603 -23.14 7.37 13.09
C GLN A 603 -22.67 6.17 13.92
N LEU A 604 -23.56 5.61 14.75
CA LEU A 604 -23.25 4.58 15.74
C LEU A 604 -23.02 3.20 15.18
N GLY A 605 -23.74 2.81 14.14
CA GLY A 605 -23.71 1.45 13.59
C GLY A 605 -22.76 1.25 12.44
N VAL A 606 -22.27 2.34 11.84
CA VAL A 606 -21.32 2.33 10.72
C VAL A 606 -20.36 3.49 10.89
N LEU A 607 -19.07 3.21 10.99
CA LEU A 607 -18.08 4.26 10.73
C LEU A 607 -18.13 4.61 9.23
N ARG A 608 -18.94 5.57 8.88
CA ARG A 608 -18.89 6.18 7.56
C ARG A 608 -17.80 7.24 7.57
N GLY A 609 -16.62 6.83 7.18
CA GLY A 609 -15.53 7.76 6.93
C GLY A 609 -15.76 8.44 5.58
N TYR A 610 -15.62 9.76 5.54
CA TYR A 610 -15.57 10.54 4.32
C TYR A 610 -14.36 11.47 4.37
N LEU A 611 -13.92 11.99 3.24
CA LEU A 611 -12.85 12.97 3.21
C LEU A 611 -13.40 14.38 3.39
N ALA A 612 -12.70 15.13 4.23
CA ALA A 612 -12.78 16.57 4.29
C ALA A 612 -11.40 17.19 4.05
N ASN A 613 -11.37 18.47 3.73
CA ASN A 613 -10.10 19.16 3.51
C ASN A 613 -9.61 19.80 4.82
N ALA A 614 -8.54 19.28 5.42
CA ALA A 614 -7.75 19.99 6.41
C ALA A 614 -7.07 21.20 5.77
N GLN A 615 -7.08 22.34 6.46
CA GLN A 615 -6.66 23.61 5.85
C GLN A 615 -5.18 23.60 5.45
N LYS A 616 -4.30 23.08 6.32
CA LYS A 616 -2.86 23.09 6.05
C LYS A 616 -2.10 21.97 6.81
N VAL A 617 -1.23 21.28 6.09
CA VAL A 617 -0.30 20.28 6.63
C VAL A 617 1.13 20.68 6.23
N ARG A 618 2.09 20.39 7.09
CA ARG A 618 3.52 20.51 6.81
C ARG A 618 4.23 19.20 7.11
N VAL A 619 5.12 18.81 6.18
CA VAL A 619 6.07 17.71 6.39
C VAL A 619 7.46 18.17 5.95
N ARG A 620 8.49 17.93 6.78
CA ARG A 620 9.87 18.26 6.50
C ARG A 620 10.79 17.22 7.10
N GLY A 621 11.98 17.08 6.55
CA GLY A 621 12.88 16.07 7.09
C GLY A 621 14.21 15.98 6.38
N ILE A 622 14.97 14.99 6.79
CA ILE A 622 16.26 14.62 6.23
C ILE A 622 16.29 13.12 6.03
N GLU A 623 16.84 12.69 4.91
CA GLU A 623 17.06 11.29 4.57
C GLU A 623 18.51 11.04 4.22
N ALA A 624 18.99 9.85 4.55
CA ALA A 624 20.31 9.38 4.22
C ALA A 624 20.25 7.93 3.75
N ASP A 625 20.85 7.64 2.60
CA ASP A 625 21.03 6.29 2.08
C ASP A 625 22.54 6.03 1.95
N PHE A 626 23.04 5.04 2.67
CA PHE A 626 24.45 4.66 2.70
C PHE A 626 24.61 3.19 2.31
N SER A 627 25.57 2.91 1.45
CA SER A 627 26.01 1.55 1.17
C SER A 627 27.52 1.49 0.97
N VAL A 628 28.14 0.40 1.38
CA VAL A 628 29.59 0.19 1.21
C VAL A 628 29.92 -1.29 1.04
N ARG A 629 30.85 -1.59 0.14
CA ARG A 629 31.50 -2.89 -0.06
C ARG A 629 33.00 -2.74 0.17
N PRO A 630 33.49 -2.78 1.42
CA PRO A 630 34.90 -2.60 1.72
C PRO A 630 35.77 -3.70 1.09
N SER A 631 35.17 -4.85 0.82
CA SER A 631 35.80 -5.98 0.10
C SER A 631 34.73 -6.79 -0.61
N ASP A 632 35.10 -7.69 -1.50
CA ASP A 632 34.19 -8.59 -2.21
C ASP A 632 33.46 -9.56 -1.26
N ARG A 633 33.96 -9.70 -0.05
CA ARG A 633 33.38 -10.57 0.99
C ARG A 633 32.42 -9.89 1.93
N PHE A 634 32.42 -8.57 2.00
CA PHE A 634 31.64 -7.85 3.02
C PHE A 634 30.90 -6.67 2.43
N SER A 635 29.60 -6.61 2.69
CA SER A 635 28.75 -5.48 2.31
C SER A 635 27.91 -5.00 3.49
N VAL A 636 27.68 -3.69 3.55
CA VAL A 636 26.86 -3.03 4.58
C VAL A 636 26.00 -1.99 3.90
N TYR A 637 24.74 -1.86 4.37
CA TYR A 637 23.89 -0.72 4.06
C TYR A 637 23.24 -0.15 5.33
N ALA A 638 22.96 1.16 5.30
CA ALA A 638 22.23 1.84 6.36
C ALA A 638 21.44 3.01 5.77
N ASN A 639 20.12 2.95 5.90
CA ASN A 639 19.21 4.00 5.44
C ASN A 639 18.50 4.60 6.63
N GLY A 640 18.33 5.92 6.65
CA GLY A 640 17.67 6.63 7.73
C GLY A 640 16.76 7.73 7.23
N ALA A 641 15.67 7.94 7.93
CA ALA A 641 14.74 9.04 7.70
C ALA A 641 14.36 9.72 9.02
N PHE A 642 14.50 11.02 9.06
CA PHE A 642 13.86 11.90 10.05
C PHE A 642 12.75 12.65 9.36
N THR A 643 11.51 12.53 9.87
CA THR A 643 10.32 13.14 9.28
C THR A 643 9.54 13.89 10.36
N ASP A 644 9.57 15.22 10.33
CA ASP A 644 8.77 16.09 11.19
C ASP A 644 7.48 16.46 10.44
N HIS A 645 6.33 16.12 11.03
CA HIS A 645 5.02 16.21 10.36
C HIS A 645 3.96 16.71 11.32
N GLU A 646 3.11 17.64 10.85
CA GLU A 646 2.03 18.20 11.66
C GLU A 646 0.88 18.79 10.84
N TYR A 647 -0.30 18.77 11.41
CA TYR A 647 -1.41 19.63 10.97
C TYR A 647 -1.10 21.05 11.37
N ARG A 648 -0.72 21.91 10.45
CA ARG A 648 -0.50 23.35 10.74
C ARG A 648 -1.80 24.06 11.07
N LYS A 649 -2.91 23.62 10.48
CA LYS A 649 -4.25 24.08 10.77
C LYS A 649 -5.27 23.02 10.40
N PHE A 650 -6.00 22.50 11.39
CA PHE A 650 -7.15 21.64 11.21
C PHE A 650 -8.11 21.80 12.40
N THR A 651 -9.07 22.75 12.27
CA THR A 651 -9.96 23.18 13.35
C THR A 651 -11.24 22.37 13.46
N ASP A 652 -11.60 21.62 12.41
CA ASP A 652 -12.88 20.91 12.31
C ASP A 652 -12.66 19.39 12.19
N ALA A 653 -11.65 18.86 12.88
CA ALA A 653 -11.36 17.44 12.88
C ALA A 653 -12.32 16.65 13.80
N PRO A 654 -12.52 15.33 13.55
CA PRO A 654 -13.15 14.46 14.54
C PRO A 654 -12.39 14.48 15.85
N CYS A 655 -13.10 14.45 16.98
CA CYS A 655 -12.47 14.36 18.28
C CYS A 655 -11.90 12.94 18.53
N PRO A 656 -10.83 12.80 19.32
CA PRO A 656 -10.33 11.50 19.74
C PRO A 656 -11.33 10.77 20.64
N PRO A 657 -11.21 9.44 20.79
CA PRO A 657 -12.15 8.61 21.56
C PRO A 657 -12.48 9.18 22.95
N GLU A 658 -11.48 9.67 23.65
CA GLU A 658 -11.59 10.21 25.02
C GLU A 658 -12.36 11.55 25.11
N LEU A 659 -12.55 12.24 24.00
CA LEU A 659 -13.32 13.50 23.89
C LEU A 659 -14.63 13.34 23.14
N SER A 660 -15.07 12.11 22.86
CA SER A 660 -16.26 11.86 22.04
C SER A 660 -17.23 10.88 22.69
N GLY A 661 -18.48 10.90 22.23
CA GLY A 661 -19.54 9.99 22.65
C GLY A 661 -20.44 10.50 23.78
N GLY A 662 -20.15 11.68 24.34
CA GLY A 662 -21.02 12.36 25.26
C GLY A 662 -22.11 13.21 24.58
N THR A 663 -22.80 14.03 25.36
CA THR A 663 -23.73 15.04 24.83
C THR A 663 -22.93 16.16 24.16
N THR A 664 -23.27 16.53 22.94
CA THR A 664 -22.60 17.64 22.26
C THR A 664 -22.81 18.94 23.02
N VAL A 665 -21.75 19.69 23.30
CA VAL A 665 -21.79 20.98 23.96
C VAL A 665 -22.68 21.98 23.18
N ALA A 666 -23.50 22.73 23.90
CA ALA A 666 -24.19 23.88 23.33
C ALA A 666 -23.22 25.08 23.21
N ALA A 667 -23.59 26.05 22.40
CA ALA A 667 -22.80 27.27 22.26
C ALA A 667 -22.56 27.95 23.63
N GLY A 668 -21.29 28.25 23.93
CA GLY A 668 -20.89 28.87 25.20
C GLY A 668 -20.64 27.90 26.36
N GLN A 669 -20.86 26.60 26.19
CA GLN A 669 -20.52 25.58 27.17
C GLN A 669 -19.09 25.10 26.99
N THR A 670 -18.43 24.73 28.09
CA THR A 670 -17.11 24.12 28.05
C THR A 670 -17.22 22.59 27.97
N PRO A 671 -16.48 21.92 27.06
CA PRO A 671 -16.40 20.47 27.03
C PRO A 671 -15.89 19.90 28.36
N SER A 672 -16.34 18.70 28.70
CA SER A 672 -15.84 17.98 29.87
C SER A 672 -14.40 17.52 29.65
N ALA A 673 -13.67 17.24 30.72
CA ALA A 673 -12.34 16.65 30.65
C ALA A 673 -12.37 15.31 29.89
N PRO A 674 -11.26 14.94 29.20
CA PRO A 674 -11.17 13.67 28.45
C PRO A 674 -11.55 12.47 29.31
N GLY A 675 -12.35 11.54 28.77
CA GLY A 675 -12.76 10.31 29.46
C GLY A 675 -13.82 10.49 30.55
N THR A 676 -14.38 11.69 30.74
CA THR A 676 -15.47 11.94 31.72
C THR A 676 -16.75 11.24 31.26
N ALA A 677 -17.14 10.17 31.92
CA ALA A 677 -18.34 9.40 31.58
C ALA A 677 -19.62 10.25 31.69
N GLY A 678 -20.44 10.28 30.64
CA GLY A 678 -21.65 11.12 30.54
C GLY A 678 -21.34 12.60 30.37
N GLY A 679 -20.09 12.96 30.07
CA GLY A 679 -19.63 14.33 29.92
C GLY A 679 -20.12 15.02 28.64
N LEU A 680 -19.73 16.28 28.48
CA LEU A 680 -20.01 17.10 27.29
C LEU A 680 -18.90 16.93 26.27
N SER A 681 -19.24 16.49 25.05
CA SER A 681 -18.31 16.31 23.93
C SER A 681 -18.30 17.55 23.04
N PRO A 682 -17.12 18.02 22.57
CA PRO A 682 -17.08 19.00 21.48
C PRO A 682 -17.65 18.39 20.20
N ALA A 683 -18.29 19.23 19.38
CA ALA A 683 -18.78 18.80 18.07
C ALA A 683 -17.62 18.43 17.12
N ASN A 684 -16.57 19.23 17.15
CA ASN A 684 -15.30 19.03 16.43
C ASN A 684 -14.13 19.43 17.34
N CYS A 685 -12.95 18.96 17.00
CA CYS A 685 -11.73 19.26 17.74
C CYS A 685 -10.72 20.00 16.85
N ASP A 686 -10.06 21.00 17.42
CA ASP A 686 -8.87 21.61 16.82
C ASP A 686 -7.66 20.71 17.10
N ILE A 687 -7.14 20.07 16.05
CA ILE A 687 -5.95 19.22 16.12
C ILE A 687 -4.72 19.88 15.49
N SER A 688 -4.75 21.21 15.33
CA SER A 688 -3.60 21.98 14.87
C SER A 688 -2.39 21.71 15.79
N GLY A 689 -1.22 21.51 15.19
CA GLY A 689 0.00 21.14 15.91
C GLY A 689 0.15 19.64 16.22
N GLN A 690 -0.88 18.82 16.00
CA GLN A 690 -0.79 17.36 16.19
C GLN A 690 -0.10 16.67 15.01
N TRP A 691 0.46 15.50 15.29
CA TRP A 691 1.11 14.63 14.30
C TRP A 691 0.08 14.03 13.32
N LEU A 692 0.53 13.78 12.08
CA LEU A 692 -0.25 12.97 11.14
C LEU A 692 -0.18 11.49 11.56
N PRO A 693 -1.25 10.71 11.33
CA PRO A 693 -1.28 9.29 11.71
C PRO A 693 -0.37 8.43 10.81
N GLY A 694 0.13 7.34 11.40
CA GLY A 694 0.89 6.33 10.67
C GLY A 694 2.35 6.68 10.40
N ILE A 695 2.88 7.77 10.93
CA ILE A 695 4.22 8.25 10.61
C ILE A 695 5.09 8.28 11.85
N SER A 696 6.23 7.59 11.77
CA SER A 696 7.30 7.67 12.78
C SER A 696 8.23 8.83 12.47
N LYS A 697 8.62 9.60 13.51
CA LYS A 697 9.61 10.67 13.35
C LYS A 697 10.98 10.16 12.90
N TRP A 698 11.37 9.01 13.44
CA TRP A 698 12.64 8.34 13.13
C TRP A 698 12.35 6.96 12.59
N ALA A 699 12.95 6.63 11.47
CA ALA A 699 12.93 5.30 10.90
C ALA A 699 14.30 4.98 10.32
N PHE A 700 14.76 3.74 10.55
CA PHE A 700 16.04 3.24 10.06
C PHE A 700 15.87 1.86 9.47
N SER A 701 16.67 1.53 8.46
CA SER A 701 16.93 0.17 8.01
C SER A 701 18.42 -0.02 7.80
N TYR A 702 18.93 -1.17 8.17
CA TYR A 702 20.35 -1.46 8.11
C TYR A 702 20.58 -2.95 7.92
N GLY A 703 21.68 -3.31 7.31
CA GLY A 703 22.05 -4.71 7.13
C GLY A 703 23.47 -4.89 6.71
N ALA A 704 23.93 -6.12 6.84
CA ALA A 704 25.27 -6.56 6.46
C ALA A 704 25.24 -8.00 5.96
N GLU A 705 26.11 -8.33 5.01
CA GLU A 705 26.36 -9.69 4.58
C GLU A 705 27.86 -9.94 4.51
N TYR A 706 28.29 -11.07 5.08
CA TYR A 706 29.66 -11.57 4.98
C TYR A 706 29.66 -12.88 4.21
N ASN A 707 30.51 -12.96 3.16
CA ASN A 707 30.67 -14.12 2.29
C ASN A 707 32.04 -14.74 2.52
N LEU A 708 32.09 -16.02 2.82
CA LEU A 708 33.31 -16.80 3.01
C LEU A 708 33.46 -17.81 1.85
N PRO A 709 34.36 -17.56 0.90
CA PRO A 709 34.65 -18.53 -0.16
C PRO A 709 35.06 -19.86 0.45
N THR A 710 34.40 -20.95 0.06
CA THR A 710 34.64 -22.28 0.59
C THR A 710 34.01 -23.32 -0.33
N GLN A 711 34.27 -24.61 -0.04
CA GLN A 711 33.65 -25.74 -0.74
C GLN A 711 32.68 -26.48 0.18
N LEU A 712 31.53 -26.86 -0.37
CA LEU A 712 30.53 -27.67 0.33
C LEU A 712 30.11 -28.84 -0.58
N LEU A 713 30.24 -30.08 -0.09
CA LEU A 713 29.87 -31.29 -0.84
C LEU A 713 30.53 -31.38 -2.23
N GLY A 714 31.79 -30.90 -2.35
CA GLY A 714 32.52 -30.88 -3.60
C GLY A 714 32.11 -29.76 -4.59
N ASN A 715 31.29 -28.81 -4.20
CA ASN A 715 30.95 -27.65 -5.00
C ASN A 715 31.66 -26.40 -4.45
N GLU A 716 32.32 -25.67 -5.33
CA GLU A 716 32.87 -24.35 -5.03
C GLU A 716 31.77 -23.30 -4.87
N GLY A 717 32.00 -22.34 -3.98
CA GLY A 717 31.04 -21.30 -3.69
C GLY A 717 31.38 -20.47 -2.45
N ALA A 718 30.37 -19.87 -1.81
CA ALA A 718 30.57 -19.11 -0.60
C ALA A 718 29.51 -19.46 0.46
N ALA A 719 29.98 -19.77 1.67
CA ALA A 719 29.12 -19.70 2.85
C ALA A 719 28.88 -18.24 3.21
N TYR A 720 27.66 -17.88 3.63
CA TYR A 720 27.36 -16.50 3.98
C TYR A 720 26.51 -16.38 5.24
N LEU A 721 26.73 -15.28 5.95
CA LEU A 721 25.91 -14.82 7.04
C LEU A 721 25.36 -13.44 6.70
N GLY A 722 24.05 -13.32 6.66
CA GLY A 722 23.34 -12.07 6.43
C GLY A 722 22.55 -11.64 7.65
N PHE A 723 22.50 -10.34 7.86
CA PHE A 723 21.72 -9.69 8.89
C PHE A 723 21.01 -8.49 8.27
N ASP A 724 19.76 -8.28 8.60
CA ASP A 724 19.03 -7.06 8.32
C ASP A 724 18.11 -6.69 9.48
N GLY A 725 17.92 -5.39 9.67
CA GLY A 725 17.07 -4.86 10.74
C GLY A 725 16.42 -3.55 10.34
N ASN A 726 15.35 -3.25 11.05
CA ASN A 726 14.68 -1.97 10.94
C ASN A 726 14.21 -1.47 12.29
N TYR A 727 14.13 -0.16 12.41
CA TYR A 727 13.61 0.55 13.58
C TYR A 727 12.59 1.59 13.16
N ARG A 728 11.53 1.73 13.95
CA ARG A 728 10.55 2.83 13.85
C ARG A 728 10.28 3.40 15.23
N SER A 729 10.31 4.73 15.35
CA SER A 729 9.93 5.41 16.59
C SER A 729 8.40 5.42 16.74
N LYS A 730 7.92 5.80 17.93
CA LYS A 730 6.51 5.94 18.30
C LYS A 730 5.71 6.73 17.23
N PHE A 731 4.48 6.27 16.95
CA PHE A 731 3.53 6.95 16.04
C PHE A 731 2.08 6.73 16.49
N SER A 732 1.14 7.52 15.96
CA SER A 732 -0.29 7.37 16.23
C SER A 732 -0.99 6.64 15.10
N SER A 733 -1.92 5.75 15.42
CA SER A 733 -2.78 5.07 14.45
C SER A 733 -4.12 5.75 14.22
N ASN A 734 -4.41 6.90 14.82
CA ASN A 734 -5.68 7.59 14.68
C ASN A 734 -5.47 8.97 14.04
N ALA A 735 -6.42 9.40 13.21
CA ALA A 735 -6.42 10.71 12.56
C ALA A 735 -6.38 11.86 13.59
N SER A 736 -7.13 11.76 14.68
CA SER A 736 -7.01 12.62 15.86
C SER A 736 -6.25 11.86 16.93
N ARG A 737 -5.10 12.36 17.31
CA ARG A 737 -4.21 11.64 18.23
C ARG A 737 -4.92 11.28 19.54
N SER A 738 -4.85 10.03 19.91
CA SER A 738 -5.37 9.47 21.15
C SER A 738 -4.28 8.68 21.87
N ALA A 739 -4.21 8.82 23.19
CA ALA A 739 -3.29 8.03 24.00
C ALA A 739 -3.56 6.51 23.90
N TYR A 740 -4.77 6.11 23.53
CA TYR A 740 -5.16 4.72 23.39
C TYR A 740 -4.72 4.09 22.08
N THR A 741 -4.41 4.89 21.04
CA THR A 741 -4.04 4.45 19.69
C THR A 741 -2.60 4.82 19.32
N ASP A 742 -1.83 5.33 20.24
CA ASP A 742 -0.38 5.46 20.10
C ASP A 742 0.28 4.06 20.07
N ILE A 743 1.18 3.83 19.12
CA ILE A 743 2.00 2.63 18.99
C ILE A 743 3.43 3.00 19.36
N ASP A 744 4.01 2.29 20.34
CA ASP A 744 5.37 2.53 20.78
C ASP A 744 6.40 2.13 19.71
N GLY A 745 7.59 2.69 19.80
CA GLY A 745 8.67 2.37 18.88
C GLY A 745 9.13 0.92 19.02
N TYR A 746 9.53 0.33 17.89
CA TYR A 746 9.97 -1.06 17.86
C TYR A 746 11.13 -1.26 16.87
N SER A 747 11.84 -2.37 17.07
CA SER A 747 12.92 -2.83 16.20
C SER A 747 12.71 -4.29 15.82
N ILE A 748 12.98 -4.63 14.58
CA ILE A 748 12.93 -6.00 14.05
C ILE A 748 14.31 -6.34 13.54
N ALA A 749 14.78 -7.55 13.84
CA ALA A 749 16.04 -8.09 13.35
C ALA A 749 15.82 -9.45 12.69
N ASN A 750 16.45 -9.64 11.55
CA ASN A 750 16.37 -10.85 10.73
C ASN A 750 17.79 -11.37 10.47
N PHE A 751 17.93 -12.67 10.39
CA PHE A 751 19.20 -13.33 10.08
C PHE A 751 19.01 -14.39 9.02
N ARG A 752 20.06 -14.65 8.25
CA ARG A 752 20.14 -15.75 7.31
C ARG A 752 21.55 -16.33 7.29
N LEU A 753 21.62 -17.65 7.14
CA LEU A 753 22.86 -18.39 7.02
C LEU A 753 22.70 -19.39 5.87
N GLY A 754 23.60 -19.36 4.91
CA GLY A 754 23.48 -20.20 3.72
C GLY A 754 24.80 -20.49 3.02
N PHE A 755 24.66 -21.20 1.92
CA PHE A 755 25.75 -21.51 1.01
C PHE A 755 25.26 -21.33 -0.44
N ARG A 756 25.98 -20.51 -1.20
CA ARG A 756 25.70 -20.19 -2.60
C ARG A 756 26.83 -20.77 -3.45
N THR A 757 26.49 -21.58 -4.46
CA THR A 757 27.46 -22.17 -5.35
C THR A 757 27.71 -21.33 -6.60
N GLU A 758 28.88 -21.53 -7.23
CA GLU A 758 29.14 -20.98 -8.56
C GLU A 758 28.29 -21.66 -9.66
N LYS A 759 27.75 -22.84 -9.41
CA LYS A 759 26.87 -23.59 -10.33
C LYS A 759 25.41 -23.12 -10.32
N GLY A 760 25.11 -22.02 -9.65
CA GLY A 760 23.79 -21.38 -9.72
C GLY A 760 22.76 -21.90 -8.72
N TRP A 761 23.09 -22.69 -7.70
CA TRP A 761 22.17 -23.02 -6.62
C TRP A 761 22.56 -22.35 -5.28
N ASP A 762 21.57 -22.06 -4.45
CA ASP A 762 21.70 -21.40 -3.16
C ASP A 762 20.76 -22.09 -2.16
N VAL A 763 21.28 -22.45 -0.98
CA VAL A 763 20.49 -22.99 0.14
C VAL A 763 20.76 -22.18 1.38
N PHE A 764 19.70 -21.72 2.05
CA PHE A 764 19.86 -20.98 3.29
C PHE A 764 18.71 -21.19 4.27
N THR A 765 19.04 -21.05 5.54
CA THR A 765 18.09 -20.89 6.62
C THR A 765 17.89 -19.40 6.90
N TRP A 766 16.70 -19.06 7.33
CA TRP A 766 16.38 -17.68 7.72
C TRP A 766 15.52 -17.65 8.98
N VAL A 767 15.67 -16.57 9.76
CA VAL A 767 14.81 -16.23 10.87
C VAL A 767 14.43 -14.77 10.76
N ARG A 768 13.14 -14.47 10.83
CA ARG A 768 12.58 -13.11 10.84
C ARG A 768 11.99 -12.82 12.19
N ASN A 769 12.06 -11.54 12.59
CA ASN A 769 11.73 -11.12 13.96
C ASN A 769 12.42 -12.03 14.98
N ALA A 770 13.74 -12.18 14.85
CA ALA A 770 14.54 -13.19 15.59
C ALA A 770 14.41 -13.07 17.10
N PHE A 771 14.21 -11.87 17.63
CA PHE A 771 14.04 -11.60 19.05
C PHE A 771 12.59 -11.61 19.51
N ASP A 772 11.65 -11.98 18.62
CA ASP A 772 10.20 -12.06 18.87
C ASP A 772 9.64 -10.75 19.43
N ALA A 773 10.05 -9.63 18.82
CA ALA A 773 9.57 -8.31 19.21
C ALA A 773 8.05 -8.23 19.06
N HIS A 774 7.38 -7.83 20.13
CA HIS A 774 5.94 -7.59 20.17
C HIS A 774 5.65 -6.16 19.73
N TYR A 775 4.90 -5.99 18.64
CA TYR A 775 4.52 -4.69 18.11
C TYR A 775 3.17 -4.74 17.41
N PHE A 776 2.54 -3.58 17.28
CA PHE A 776 1.33 -3.43 16.47
C PHE A 776 1.64 -2.76 15.13
N GLU A 777 1.04 -3.27 14.07
CA GLU A 777 1.03 -2.60 12.77
C GLU A 777 0.00 -1.48 12.76
N GLN A 778 -1.13 -1.69 13.46
CA GLN A 778 -2.24 -0.76 13.53
C GLN A 778 -3.04 -0.97 14.82
N LEU A 779 -3.54 0.15 15.39
CA LEU A 779 -4.59 0.18 16.39
C LEU A 779 -5.81 0.91 15.84
N ALA A 780 -7.01 0.47 16.20
CA ALA A 780 -8.25 1.06 15.70
C ALA A 780 -9.30 1.18 16.81
N VAL A 781 -10.21 2.13 16.63
CA VAL A 781 -11.41 2.32 17.44
C VAL A 781 -12.59 1.74 16.66
N PRO A 782 -13.24 0.66 17.12
CA PRO A 782 -14.43 0.11 16.48
C PRO A 782 -15.60 1.09 16.41
N SER A 783 -16.57 0.75 15.57
CA SER A 783 -17.81 1.51 15.43
C SER A 783 -18.51 1.70 16.79
N GLY A 784 -19.05 2.91 17.01
CA GLY A 784 -19.78 3.20 18.23
C GLY A 784 -18.94 3.75 19.38
N ASN A 785 -17.61 3.78 19.28
CA ASN A 785 -16.69 4.32 20.30
C ASN A 785 -17.07 3.93 21.74
N THR A 786 -17.15 2.63 22.00
CA THR A 786 -17.44 2.10 23.34
C THR A 786 -16.24 2.19 24.29
N GLY A 787 -15.09 2.68 23.82
CA GLY A 787 -13.81 2.62 24.49
C GLY A 787 -12.99 1.36 24.16
N LEU A 788 -13.55 0.38 23.43
CA LEU A 788 -12.79 -0.74 22.91
C LEU A 788 -11.72 -0.24 21.93
N ILE A 789 -10.50 -0.73 22.11
CA ILE A 789 -9.39 -0.56 21.18
C ILE A 789 -8.99 -1.94 20.68
N VAL A 790 -8.97 -2.09 19.37
CA VAL A 790 -8.52 -3.31 18.70
C VAL A 790 -7.23 -3.07 17.96
N GLY A 791 -6.46 -4.13 17.70
CA GLY A 791 -5.16 -4.00 17.06
C GLY A 791 -4.83 -5.16 16.14
N GLN A 792 -3.95 -4.87 15.21
CA GLN A 792 -3.31 -5.85 14.35
C GLN A 792 -1.88 -6.06 14.84
N PRO A 793 -1.60 -7.16 15.57
CA PRO A 793 -0.24 -7.47 15.98
C PRO A 793 0.61 -7.83 14.75
N GLY A 794 1.84 -7.36 14.76
CA GLY A 794 2.83 -7.73 13.74
C GLY A 794 3.15 -9.22 13.75
N ASP A 795 3.84 -9.71 12.70
CA ASP A 795 4.20 -11.12 12.61
C ASP A 795 5.09 -11.54 13.80
N PRO A 796 4.84 -12.71 14.42
CA PRO A 796 5.71 -13.29 15.42
C PRO A 796 7.03 -13.74 14.79
N ARG A 797 7.95 -14.29 15.57
CA ARG A 797 9.17 -14.91 15.05
C ARG A 797 8.82 -16.02 14.06
N THR A 798 9.34 -15.88 12.83
CA THR A 798 9.20 -16.90 11.78
C THR A 798 10.57 -17.37 11.33
N TRP A 799 10.67 -18.64 10.94
CA TRP A 799 11.91 -19.24 10.45
C TRP A 799 11.62 -20.28 9.36
N GLY A 800 12.60 -20.54 8.55
CA GLY A 800 12.45 -21.49 7.48
C GLY A 800 13.75 -21.75 6.72
N VAL A 801 13.61 -22.52 5.65
CA VAL A 801 14.67 -22.88 4.73
C VAL A 801 14.22 -22.52 3.32
N THR A 802 15.16 -22.03 2.52
CA THR A 802 14.96 -21.72 1.10
C THR A 802 16.01 -22.41 0.26
N PHE A 803 15.57 -23.00 -0.84
CA PHE A 803 16.41 -23.49 -1.94
C PHE A 803 16.14 -22.65 -3.17
N LYS A 804 17.20 -22.22 -3.86
CA LYS A 804 17.14 -21.53 -5.15
C LYS A 804 18.02 -22.25 -6.16
N ALA A 805 17.62 -22.21 -7.41
CA ALA A 805 18.42 -22.64 -8.54
C ALA A 805 18.15 -21.73 -9.75
N ALA A 806 19.22 -21.45 -10.51
CA ALA A 806 19.18 -20.73 -11.78
C ALA A 806 20.05 -21.44 -12.82
N PHE A 807 19.66 -21.34 -14.10
CA PHE A 807 20.40 -21.85 -15.24
C PHE A 807 20.27 -20.91 -16.43
#